data_29e50f6970fc536ff54d47a8601b5787
#
_entry.id   29e50f6970fc536ff54d47a8601b5787
#
_cell.length_a   1.000
_cell.length_b   1.000
_cell.length_c   1.000
_cell.angle_alpha   90.00
_cell.angle_beta   90.00
_cell.angle_gamma   90.00
#
_symmetry.space_group_name_H-M   'P 1'
#
loop_
_entity.id
_entity.type
_entity.pdbx_description
1 polymer ?
#
loop_
_entity_poly.entity_id
_entity_poly.type
_entity_poly.pdbx_seq_one_letter_code
_entity_poly.pdbx_strand_id
1 'polypeptide(L)'
;MKHIYWFILLLPVVIGACQANKPTSTSTVEGPLTEAQQRLPENAVRGLKTREGLETTLFASEPAIMNPTNMDIDEKGRVWITEAYNYRNELNPGHPYKQAGDRIMILEDLDGDGKSDTAKVFYQDTCINAALGICVLGNKVIVSCSPNVFIFTDTDGDDKADKKELLFRGIGGIQHDHAIHAFTFGPDGKLYFNFGNAGDSILDRNGNVIKDAEGRLIANKGMPYRQGMIFRCNLDGSDLEVMAHNFRNNYEVAVDAFGNMWQSDNDDDGNRAVRINYILEHGNYGYTDEVTGAGWSSRRMNMEDSIPYRHWHLNDPGVVPNLLQTGAGSPTGMVVYEGDLLPPVFRNQMIHGEPGHNVVRAYPVKKQGGGYTAAIENILESSTDQWFRPSDVGVAPDGSLFVADWYDPGVGGHQVADLDRGRIFRVAPAGSKYKVSPPVLNTAADAVTALKNPNLSTRYLAWTKLHNMGASAEKELVNLYHSNNPRYRARALWLLSKLPNGADYIKTALRDKDEDIRITAIRAATEAGVTYGNMLVTDPSPAVRRQALLAMYHSHEADMPANWALLAAQYDGKDRWYLEALGIGADSNWAACFDAWRKLPPNKQHPEADNDIIWRARTPAALPLLAALIQREENDPMQNKRYFRAFDFYPAKESTPVLLGLLKGHHPKQDYINALAFMQLDAGALPRTGEMAKLLHNALQVFKDRTEFIDLVRKYKLRDQNETLLQTILNKPANEIQGYAMKTLLECGGQPLVVKRLQGKDTAAAFILVEAMGKAQDRPNRELLTALIRNKVYPAPLRELAARNLGRGWDGYADLWSLVERKLLPADLDTVTKDVLTHAWRQDVKAKAVAYYEPAVVNKALPPVEKLLAIKGDIPNGKKVFASYCSSCHLAGNTGVNFGPALSEIGSKLTKSAIYEAIIHPDAGISFGFEGYFFQLKDGSQVLGYIASQTDEEIDVRMAGGQGVKLRKTNIASRKAYEHSLMPTGLATAMSQQELVDLVEYLASLKK
;
A
#
# COMPACT_ATOMS: atom_id res chain seq x y z
N MET A 1 0.87 46.34 96.11
CA MET A 1 -0.45 47.01 96.26
C MET A 1 -0.70 47.90 95.09
N LYS A 2 -1.87 47.69 94.46
CA LYS A 2 -2.57 48.60 93.49
C LYS A 2 -2.04 48.72 92.11
N HIS A 3 -2.86 48.17 91.27
CA HIS A 3 -3.08 48.28 89.84
C HIS A 3 -3.23 49.71 89.31
N ILE A 4 -2.70 49.95 88.05
CA ILE A 4 -3.27 50.89 87.13
C ILE A 4 -3.10 50.29 85.69
N TYR A 5 -4.21 50.13 85.02
CA TYR A 5 -4.36 49.69 83.64
C TYR A 5 -4.12 50.86 82.68
N TRP A 6 -3.39 50.61 81.62
CA TRP A 6 -3.36 51.51 80.44
C TRP A 6 -3.85 50.73 79.20
N PHE A 7 -4.97 51.22 78.62
CA PHE A 7 -5.50 50.76 77.34
C PHE A 7 -4.64 51.33 76.25
N ILE A 8 -4.09 50.48 75.40
CA ILE A 8 -3.47 50.84 74.08
C ILE A 8 -4.44 50.33 72.98
N LEU A 9 -5.02 51.25 72.22
CA LEU A 9 -5.74 50.96 70.99
C LEU A 9 -4.77 50.44 69.93
N LEU A 10 -4.94 49.22 69.53
CA LEU A 10 -4.28 48.65 68.36
C LEU A 10 -5.27 48.71 67.17
N LEU A 11 -4.94 49.55 66.13
CA LEU A 11 -5.56 49.48 64.80
C LEU A 11 -5.09 48.19 64.13
N PRO A 12 -5.96 47.37 63.50
CA PRO A 12 -5.51 46.29 62.67
C PRO A 12 -5.08 46.77 61.28
N VAL A 13 -3.79 46.62 60.95
CA VAL A 13 -3.28 46.71 59.58
C VAL A 13 -3.77 45.43 58.86
N VAL A 14 -4.70 45.63 57.92
CA VAL A 14 -5.10 44.57 56.99
C VAL A 14 -4.02 44.38 55.97
N ILE A 15 -3.16 43.38 56.14
CA ILE A 15 -2.26 42.90 55.09
C ILE A 15 -3.13 41.99 54.19
N GLY A 16 -3.49 42.52 52.99
CA GLY A 16 -4.13 41.73 51.96
C GLY A 16 -3.14 40.69 51.43
N ALA A 17 -3.24 39.47 51.90
CA ALA A 17 -2.59 38.33 51.27
C ALA A 17 -3.32 38.03 49.97
N CYS A 18 -2.68 38.26 48.81
CA CYS A 18 -3.11 37.64 47.55
C CYS A 18 -3.09 36.12 47.73
N GLN A 19 -4.24 35.53 47.99
CA GLN A 19 -4.44 34.11 47.78
C GLN A 19 -4.38 33.87 46.27
N ALA A 20 -3.31 33.26 45.81
CA ALA A 20 -3.32 32.61 44.51
C ALA A 20 -4.46 31.62 44.48
N ASN A 21 -5.43 31.87 43.62
CA ASN A 21 -6.46 30.89 43.31
C ASN A 21 -5.81 29.59 42.90
N LYS A 22 -5.86 28.55 43.70
CA LYS A 22 -5.67 27.19 43.26
C LYS A 22 -6.67 26.97 42.14
N PRO A 23 -6.25 26.38 41.00
CA PRO A 23 -7.19 26.03 39.96
C PRO A 23 -8.26 25.11 40.58
N THR A 24 -9.50 25.53 40.47
CA THR A 24 -10.69 24.76 40.80
C THR A 24 -10.57 23.40 40.13
N SER A 25 -10.78 22.34 40.92
CA SER A 25 -10.93 20.97 40.48
C SER A 25 -11.76 20.95 39.21
N THR A 26 -11.13 20.47 38.12
CA THR A 26 -11.82 20.10 36.89
C THR A 26 -12.98 19.19 37.27
N SER A 27 -14.20 19.65 37.02
CA SER A 27 -15.39 18.80 37.11
C SER A 27 -15.18 17.67 36.08
N THR A 28 -15.00 16.46 36.55
CA THR A 28 -15.07 15.27 35.71
C THR A 28 -16.46 15.24 35.10
N VAL A 29 -16.52 15.49 33.79
CA VAL A 29 -17.75 15.32 33.01
C VAL A 29 -18.08 13.83 33.04
N GLU A 30 -19.05 13.44 33.87
CA GLU A 30 -19.59 12.08 33.86
C GLU A 30 -20.46 11.91 32.62
N GLY A 31 -20.01 11.13 31.66
CA GLY A 31 -20.75 10.82 30.42
C GLY A 31 -19.85 10.70 29.18
N PRO A 32 -20.42 10.28 28.05
CA PRO A 32 -19.69 10.23 26.80
C PRO A 32 -19.28 11.62 26.35
N LEU A 33 -18.00 11.79 25.97
CA LEU A 33 -17.46 13.04 25.45
C LEU A 33 -18.11 13.38 24.11
N THR A 34 -18.40 14.65 23.88
CA THR A 34 -18.69 15.15 22.52
C THR A 34 -17.41 15.13 21.68
N GLU A 35 -17.53 15.14 20.35
CA GLU A 35 -16.38 15.18 19.43
C GLU A 35 -15.44 16.35 19.79
N ALA A 36 -15.96 17.54 20.03
CA ALA A 36 -15.16 18.69 20.43
C ALA A 36 -14.41 18.49 21.75
N GLN A 37 -15.01 17.81 22.73
CA GLN A 37 -14.36 17.49 24.00
C GLN A 37 -13.29 16.39 23.86
N GLN A 38 -13.53 15.39 23.03
CA GLN A 38 -12.54 14.34 22.73
C GLN A 38 -11.27 14.92 22.14
N ARG A 39 -11.38 15.97 21.33
CA ARG A 39 -10.27 16.64 20.66
C ARG A 39 -9.42 17.51 21.56
N LEU A 40 -9.77 17.70 22.83
CA LEU A 40 -8.98 18.44 23.80
C LEU A 40 -7.87 17.54 24.38
N PRO A 41 -6.62 18.02 24.50
CA PRO A 41 -5.49 17.23 25.01
C PRO A 41 -5.75 16.62 26.40
N GLU A 42 -6.41 17.33 27.30
CA GLU A 42 -6.76 16.84 28.64
C GLU A 42 -7.68 15.62 28.62
N ASN A 43 -8.38 15.36 27.52
CA ASN A 43 -9.25 14.21 27.33
C ASN A 43 -8.64 13.11 26.45
N ALA A 44 -7.43 13.29 25.92
CA ALA A 44 -6.81 12.41 24.95
C ALA A 44 -6.81 10.94 25.39
N VAL A 45 -6.42 10.67 26.64
CA VAL A 45 -6.36 9.29 27.17
C VAL A 45 -7.75 8.70 27.42
N ARG A 46 -8.78 9.53 27.70
CA ARG A 46 -10.17 9.06 27.94
C ARG A 46 -10.82 8.46 26.69
N GLY A 47 -10.40 8.89 25.51
CA GLY A 47 -10.87 8.36 24.22
C GLY A 47 -10.25 7.03 23.84
N LEU A 48 -9.25 6.56 24.60
CA LEU A 48 -8.45 5.36 24.31
C LEU A 48 -8.72 4.26 25.32
N LYS A 49 -8.59 3.01 24.88
CA LYS A 49 -8.61 1.82 25.72
C LYS A 49 -7.23 1.18 25.71
N THR A 50 -6.59 1.18 26.87
CA THR A 50 -5.31 0.54 27.08
C THR A 50 -5.52 -0.91 27.54
N ARG A 51 -4.65 -1.83 27.10
CA ARG A 51 -4.65 -3.23 27.53
C ARG A 51 -4.51 -3.32 29.07
N GLU A 52 -5.22 -4.27 29.68
CA GLU A 52 -5.14 -4.53 31.12
C GLU A 52 -3.69 -4.75 31.58
N GLY A 53 -3.33 -4.11 32.70
CA GLY A 53 -1.99 -4.11 33.28
C GLY A 53 -1.03 -3.06 32.68
N LEU A 54 -1.43 -2.35 31.63
CA LEU A 54 -0.72 -1.21 31.06
C LEU A 54 -1.46 0.10 31.37
N GLU A 55 -0.71 1.18 31.32
CA GLU A 55 -1.17 2.56 31.45
C GLU A 55 -0.68 3.39 30.28
N THR A 56 -1.52 4.26 29.76
CA THR A 56 -1.18 5.23 28.71
C THR A 56 -1.13 6.62 29.33
N THR A 57 -0.03 7.33 29.10
CA THR A 57 0.20 8.72 29.50
C THR A 57 0.31 9.59 28.24
N LEU A 58 -0.34 10.76 28.23
CA LEU A 58 -0.10 11.77 27.20
C LEU A 58 1.27 12.40 27.48
N PHE A 59 2.26 12.10 26.64
CA PHE A 59 3.64 12.60 26.80
C PHE A 59 3.80 14.03 26.27
N ALA A 60 3.28 14.30 25.08
CA ALA A 60 3.28 15.62 24.47
C ALA A 60 2.05 15.80 23.57
N SER A 61 1.64 17.05 23.35
CA SER A 61 0.49 17.38 22.49
C SER A 61 0.62 18.79 21.89
N GLU A 62 -0.33 19.12 21.06
CA GLU A 62 -0.54 20.50 20.60
C GLU A 62 -0.68 21.48 21.79
N PRO A 63 -0.19 22.72 21.71
CA PRO A 63 0.43 23.36 20.55
C PRO A 63 1.95 23.16 20.45
N ALA A 64 2.57 22.37 21.30
CA ALA A 64 4.02 22.13 21.31
C ALA A 64 4.47 21.38 20.04
N ILE A 65 3.66 20.46 19.56
CA ILE A 65 3.91 19.62 18.40
C ILE A 65 2.71 19.61 17.43
N MET A 66 2.95 19.28 16.17
CA MET A 66 1.95 19.22 15.08
C MET A 66 2.21 18.02 14.18
N ASN A 67 1.17 17.27 13.84
CA ASN A 67 1.17 16.17 12.86
C ASN A 67 2.50 15.36 12.82
N PRO A 68 2.86 14.62 13.89
CA PRO A 68 4.09 13.83 13.89
C PRO A 68 3.98 12.68 12.90
N THR A 69 4.87 12.64 11.91
CA THR A 69 4.91 11.60 10.89
C THR A 69 5.67 10.37 11.32
N ASN A 70 6.85 10.60 11.90
CA ASN A 70 7.76 9.55 12.33
C ASN A 70 8.50 10.00 13.59
N MET A 71 8.99 9.05 14.36
CA MET A 71 9.57 9.28 15.67
C MET A 71 10.77 8.36 15.90
N ASP A 72 11.80 8.86 16.55
CA ASP A 72 12.87 8.04 17.14
C ASP A 72 13.14 8.47 18.58
N ILE A 73 13.78 7.61 19.35
CA ILE A 73 14.09 7.86 20.77
C ILE A 73 15.58 7.67 20.98
N ASP A 74 16.25 8.73 21.41
CA ASP A 74 17.68 8.69 21.63
C ASP A 74 18.08 7.92 22.92
N GLU A 75 19.37 7.76 23.13
CA GLU A 75 19.94 7.06 24.27
C GLU A 75 19.72 7.75 25.61
N LYS A 76 19.28 9.01 25.59
CA LYS A 76 18.91 9.80 26.77
C LYS A 76 17.43 9.69 27.09
N GLY A 77 16.65 9.05 26.21
CA GLY A 77 15.20 8.90 26.34
C GLY A 77 14.42 10.11 25.82
N ARG A 78 15.07 11.01 25.09
CA ARG A 78 14.38 12.13 24.44
C ARG A 78 13.68 11.64 23.19
N VAL A 79 12.47 12.11 22.96
CA VAL A 79 11.68 11.75 21.78
C VAL A 79 11.92 12.77 20.67
N TRP A 80 12.36 12.28 19.54
CA TRP A 80 12.58 13.06 18.33
C TRP A 80 11.47 12.80 17.34
N ILE A 81 10.91 13.87 16.75
CA ILE A 81 9.82 13.75 15.76
C ILE A 81 10.10 14.62 14.54
N THR A 82 9.60 14.16 13.40
CA THR A 82 9.38 14.99 12.21
C THR A 82 7.92 15.43 12.19
N GLU A 83 7.71 16.71 11.95
CA GLU A 83 6.38 17.31 11.74
C GLU A 83 6.05 17.43 10.26
N ALA A 84 4.77 17.44 9.94
CA ALA A 84 4.30 17.60 8.57
C ALA A 84 3.05 18.47 8.45
N TYR A 85 3.14 19.73 8.87
CA TYR A 85 2.10 20.70 8.61
C TYR A 85 1.91 20.94 7.10
N ASN A 86 3.00 20.92 6.33
CA ASN A 86 2.98 21.13 4.88
C ASN A 86 2.75 19.83 4.08
N TYR A 87 2.15 18.81 4.70
CA TYR A 87 1.91 17.51 4.08
C TYR A 87 0.95 17.59 2.89
N ARG A 88 1.30 16.92 1.77
CA ARG A 88 0.50 16.87 0.53
C ARG A 88 0.08 18.24 -0.04
N ASN A 89 0.84 19.28 0.22
CA ASN A 89 0.50 20.64 -0.20
C ASN A 89 0.28 20.76 -1.72
N GLU A 90 1.10 20.08 -2.53
CA GLU A 90 0.96 20.07 -4.00
C GLU A 90 -0.29 19.31 -4.49
N LEU A 91 -0.78 18.34 -3.71
CA LEU A 91 -1.96 17.52 -4.05
C LEU A 91 -3.26 18.11 -3.49
N ASN A 92 -3.16 19.03 -2.55
CA ASN A 92 -4.28 19.69 -1.88
C ASN A 92 -4.18 21.21 -2.05
N PRO A 93 -4.59 21.77 -3.19
CA PRO A 93 -4.37 23.19 -3.51
C PRO A 93 -4.96 24.20 -2.52
N GLY A 94 -5.94 23.80 -1.71
CA GLY A 94 -6.54 24.63 -0.65
C GLY A 94 -5.83 24.52 0.71
N HIS A 95 -4.74 23.75 0.80
CA HIS A 95 -4.04 23.48 2.05
C HIS A 95 -3.28 24.74 2.53
N PRO A 96 -3.44 25.18 3.80
CA PRO A 96 -2.59 26.22 4.36
C PRO A 96 -1.12 25.83 4.30
N TYR A 97 -0.25 26.79 4.03
CA TYR A 97 1.19 26.56 3.86
C TYR A 97 2.02 27.41 4.82
N LYS A 98 2.90 26.78 5.60
CA LYS A 98 3.88 27.47 6.46
C LYS A 98 5.17 27.73 5.68
N GLN A 99 5.45 29.00 5.42
CA GLN A 99 6.61 29.43 4.66
C GLN A 99 7.96 29.15 5.37
N ALA A 100 7.97 29.03 6.70
CA ALA A 100 9.16 28.66 7.47
C ALA A 100 9.55 27.18 7.29
N GLY A 101 8.66 26.36 6.73
CA GLY A 101 8.83 24.92 6.62
C GLY A 101 8.45 24.17 7.87
N ASP A 102 8.49 22.84 7.77
CA ASP A 102 8.22 21.92 8.88
C ASP A 102 9.44 21.79 9.81
N ARG A 103 9.25 21.16 10.98
CA ARG A 103 10.25 21.12 12.04
C ARG A 103 10.69 19.69 12.35
N ILE A 104 11.93 19.56 12.80
CA ILE A 104 12.41 18.41 13.59
C ILE A 104 12.44 18.86 15.03
N MET A 105 11.73 18.15 15.91
CA MET A 105 11.55 18.51 17.31
C MET A 105 12.22 17.52 18.23
N ILE A 106 12.75 18.01 19.37
CA ILE A 106 13.24 17.20 20.50
C ILE A 106 12.33 17.46 21.69
N LEU A 107 11.77 16.41 22.24
CA LEU A 107 10.88 16.44 23.40
C LEU A 107 11.58 15.73 24.57
N GLU A 108 11.61 16.37 25.75
CA GLU A 108 12.35 15.86 26.90
C GLU A 108 11.54 15.97 28.19
N ASP A 109 11.49 14.87 28.94
CA ASP A 109 10.94 14.76 30.28
C ASP A 109 12.11 14.91 31.28
N LEU A 110 12.15 15.99 32.01
CA LEU A 110 13.25 16.35 32.93
C LEU A 110 13.02 15.83 34.35
N ASP A 111 11.77 15.65 34.78
CA ASP A 111 11.44 15.27 36.16
C ASP A 111 10.98 13.79 36.29
N GLY A 112 10.80 13.08 35.18
CA GLY A 112 10.48 11.66 35.14
C GLY A 112 9.01 11.35 35.44
N ASP A 113 8.11 12.31 35.19
CA ASP A 113 6.64 12.12 35.39
C ASP A 113 5.97 11.45 34.18
N GLY A 114 6.70 11.26 33.09
CA GLY A 114 6.21 10.68 31.85
C GLY A 114 5.54 11.69 30.91
N LYS A 115 5.83 12.98 31.09
CA LYS A 115 5.40 14.08 30.23
C LYS A 115 6.60 14.90 29.80
N SER A 116 6.50 15.48 28.63
CA SER A 116 7.54 16.38 28.12
C SER A 116 7.49 17.75 28.79
N ASP A 117 8.58 18.15 29.47
CA ASP A 117 8.75 19.49 30.05
C ASP A 117 9.22 20.51 29.01
N THR A 118 9.91 20.05 27.97
CA THR A 118 10.51 20.90 26.94
C THR A 118 10.25 20.37 25.53
N ALA A 119 10.10 21.31 24.60
CA ALA A 119 10.01 21.04 23.18
C ALA A 119 10.98 21.99 22.44
N LYS A 120 12.07 21.44 21.90
CA LYS A 120 13.12 22.21 21.21
C LYS A 120 13.06 21.97 19.72
N VAL A 121 13.31 23.01 18.90
CA VAL A 121 13.47 22.88 17.45
C VAL A 121 14.92 22.56 17.15
N PHE A 122 15.18 21.33 16.65
CA PHE A 122 16.50 20.91 16.18
C PHE A 122 16.84 21.49 14.80
N TYR A 123 15.85 21.48 13.90
CA TYR A 123 15.98 22.05 12.55
C TYR A 123 14.61 22.45 12.00
N GLN A 124 14.56 23.49 11.19
CA GLN A 124 13.36 23.97 10.49
C GLN A 124 13.74 24.56 9.14
N ASP A 125 13.15 24.06 8.06
CA ASP A 125 13.36 24.54 6.70
C ASP A 125 12.34 23.89 5.76
N THR A 126 12.07 24.54 4.63
CA THR A 126 11.20 23.99 3.58
C THR A 126 11.76 22.72 2.93
N CYS A 127 13.07 22.46 3.03
CA CYS A 127 13.69 21.23 2.49
C CYS A 127 13.30 19.96 3.24
N ILE A 128 12.68 20.08 4.41
CA ILE A 128 12.16 18.96 5.21
C ILE A 128 10.63 18.97 5.33
N ASN A 129 9.94 19.68 4.44
CA ASN A 129 8.48 19.67 4.41
C ASN A 129 7.94 18.25 4.24
N ALA A 130 7.08 17.85 5.18
CA ALA A 130 6.48 16.53 5.20
C ALA A 130 7.52 15.38 5.21
N ALA A 131 8.57 15.50 6.01
CA ALA A 131 9.53 14.42 6.21
C ALA A 131 8.82 13.18 6.79
N LEU A 132 9.12 11.99 6.24
CA LEU A 132 8.43 10.73 6.56
C LEU A 132 9.29 9.74 7.34
N GLY A 133 10.52 10.08 7.66
CA GLY A 133 11.39 9.23 8.45
C GLY A 133 12.45 10.00 9.18
N ILE A 134 12.74 9.56 10.42
CA ILE A 134 13.82 10.06 11.26
C ILE A 134 14.56 8.86 11.89
N CYS A 135 15.89 8.94 11.96
CA CYS A 135 16.70 7.96 12.67
C CYS A 135 17.84 8.67 13.40
N VAL A 136 17.88 8.56 14.72
CA VAL A 136 18.83 9.27 15.58
C VAL A 136 19.99 8.36 15.96
N LEU A 137 21.17 8.64 15.45
CA LEU A 137 22.39 7.85 15.63
C LEU A 137 23.49 8.67 16.34
N GLY A 138 23.33 8.85 17.64
CA GLY A 138 24.19 9.71 18.46
C GLY A 138 24.00 11.19 18.09
N ASN A 139 25.06 11.83 17.58
CA ASN A 139 24.99 13.24 17.15
C ASN A 139 24.57 13.41 15.66
N LYS A 140 24.21 12.33 14.98
CA LYS A 140 23.73 12.35 13.60
C LYS A 140 22.26 11.99 13.55
N VAL A 141 21.51 12.72 12.73
CA VAL A 141 20.09 12.50 12.50
C VAL A 141 19.84 12.32 11.01
N ILE A 142 19.42 11.13 10.60
CA ILE A 142 19.05 10.84 9.23
C ILE A 142 17.58 11.20 9.07
N VAL A 143 17.24 12.00 8.03
CA VAL A 143 15.87 12.43 7.77
C VAL A 143 15.54 12.19 6.30
N SER A 144 14.50 11.42 6.05
CA SER A 144 13.96 11.23 4.71
C SER A 144 12.88 12.27 4.43
N CYS A 145 13.09 13.05 3.39
CA CYS A 145 12.12 14.00 2.87
C CYS A 145 12.22 14.01 1.34
N SER A 146 11.27 13.34 0.68
CA SER A 146 11.24 13.24 -0.78
C SER A 146 11.48 14.60 -1.45
N PRO A 147 12.37 14.72 -2.46
CA PRO A 147 13.11 13.61 -3.13
C PRO A 147 14.48 13.32 -2.52
N ASN A 148 14.79 13.76 -1.32
CA ASN A 148 16.11 13.69 -0.72
C ASN A 148 16.13 12.93 0.60
N VAL A 149 17.31 12.45 0.96
CA VAL A 149 17.65 11.98 2.31
C VAL A 149 18.80 12.82 2.82
N PHE A 150 18.63 13.40 4.01
CA PHE A 150 19.62 14.25 4.64
C PHE A 150 20.24 13.57 5.86
N ILE A 151 21.50 13.90 6.15
CA ILE A 151 22.13 13.68 7.44
C ILE A 151 22.35 15.06 8.06
N PHE A 152 21.72 15.31 9.19
CA PHE A 152 22.00 16.45 10.04
C PHE A 152 22.97 16.07 11.13
N THR A 153 23.89 16.93 11.50
CA THR A 153 24.87 16.68 12.57
C THR A 153 24.89 17.87 13.53
N ASP A 154 24.71 17.58 14.80
CA ASP A 154 24.99 18.48 15.90
C ASP A 154 26.46 18.25 16.31
N THR A 155 27.31 19.23 16.07
CA THR A 155 28.76 19.08 16.29
C THR A 155 29.24 19.62 17.64
N ASP A 156 28.49 20.51 18.28
CA ASP A 156 28.83 21.15 19.54
C ASP A 156 27.93 20.76 20.73
N GLY A 157 26.83 20.03 20.47
CA GLY A 157 25.94 19.47 21.48
C GLY A 157 24.89 20.45 22.00
N ASP A 158 24.54 21.47 21.21
CA ASP A 158 23.56 22.50 21.61
C ASP A 158 22.10 22.14 21.25
N ASP A 159 21.87 20.94 20.76
CA ASP A 159 20.59 20.41 20.27
C ASP A 159 20.09 21.13 18.99
N LYS A 160 21.01 21.59 18.14
CA LYS A 160 20.72 22.16 16.82
C LYS A 160 21.62 21.56 15.74
N ALA A 161 21.13 21.56 14.52
CA ALA A 161 21.91 21.05 13.40
C ALA A 161 22.93 22.09 12.91
N ASP A 162 24.22 21.83 13.01
CA ASP A 162 25.30 22.66 12.47
C ASP A 162 25.63 22.32 11.03
N LYS A 163 25.43 21.03 10.66
CA LYS A 163 25.81 20.50 9.37
C LYS A 163 24.64 19.75 8.73
N LYS A 164 24.43 19.99 7.44
CA LYS A 164 23.45 19.28 6.60
C LYS A 164 24.17 18.68 5.40
N GLU A 165 24.03 17.38 5.18
CA GLU A 165 24.60 16.63 4.05
C GLU A 165 23.54 15.79 3.36
N LEU A 166 23.68 15.57 2.05
CA LEU A 166 22.86 14.61 1.33
C LEU A 166 23.41 13.19 1.51
N LEU A 167 22.53 12.24 1.79
CA LEU A 167 22.85 10.81 1.75
C LEU A 167 22.41 10.21 0.41
N PHE A 168 21.12 10.42 0.05
CA PHE A 168 20.52 10.01 -1.22
C PHE A 168 19.67 11.14 -1.80
N ARG A 169 19.38 11.03 -3.10
CA ARG A 169 18.53 11.96 -3.82
C ARG A 169 17.79 11.27 -4.97
N GLY A 170 16.87 11.98 -5.61
CA GLY A 170 16.12 11.49 -6.77
C GLY A 170 14.95 10.58 -6.43
N ILE A 171 14.72 10.27 -5.16
CA ILE A 171 13.62 9.43 -4.70
C ILE A 171 12.39 10.30 -4.50
N GLY A 172 11.59 10.48 -5.53
CA GLY A 172 10.44 11.36 -5.42
C GLY A 172 9.44 11.26 -6.54
N GLY A 173 8.43 12.04 -6.41
CA GLY A 173 7.33 12.22 -7.34
C GLY A 173 6.32 13.17 -6.74
N ILE A 174 5.24 13.48 -7.44
CA ILE A 174 4.16 14.33 -6.92
C ILE A 174 3.59 13.77 -5.62
N GLN A 175 3.60 12.43 -5.48
CA GLN A 175 3.14 11.74 -4.28
C GLN A 175 4.32 11.39 -3.37
N HIS A 176 4.81 12.37 -2.65
CA HIS A 176 5.92 12.21 -1.71
C HIS A 176 5.62 11.20 -0.58
N ASP A 177 4.34 11.03 -0.22
CA ASP A 177 3.84 10.07 0.76
C ASP A 177 3.94 8.59 0.33
N HIS A 178 4.33 8.33 -0.90
CA HIS A 178 4.66 7.01 -1.43
C HIS A 178 6.11 6.91 -1.93
N ALA A 179 6.95 7.85 -1.53
CA ALA A 179 8.36 7.89 -1.90
C ALA A 179 9.23 7.24 -0.81
N ILE A 180 10.22 7.97 -0.27
CA ILE A 180 11.12 7.44 0.74
C ILE A 180 10.55 7.60 2.14
N HIS A 181 10.74 6.57 2.98
CA HIS A 181 10.20 6.49 4.33
C HIS A 181 11.28 6.31 5.40
N ALA A 182 10.94 5.60 6.50
CA ALA A 182 11.75 5.51 7.70
C ALA A 182 13.03 4.71 7.51
N PHE A 183 14.00 5.02 8.36
CA PHE A 183 15.31 4.36 8.46
C PHE A 183 15.45 3.64 9.79
N THR A 184 16.13 2.51 9.78
CA THR A 184 16.49 1.78 11.00
C THR A 184 17.92 1.23 10.94
N PHE A 185 18.57 1.12 12.10
CA PHE A 185 19.90 0.55 12.21
C PHE A 185 19.82 -0.96 12.47
N GLY A 186 20.44 -1.76 11.62
CA GLY A 186 20.47 -3.21 11.74
C GLY A 186 21.54 -3.76 12.70
N PRO A 187 21.37 -5.02 13.17
CA PRO A 187 22.34 -5.66 14.07
C PRO A 187 23.68 -5.97 13.38
N ASP A 188 23.71 -5.99 12.05
CA ASP A 188 24.88 -6.13 11.19
C ASP A 188 25.73 -4.85 11.06
N GLY A 189 25.20 -3.73 11.56
CA GLY A 189 25.86 -2.42 11.50
C GLY A 189 25.52 -1.63 10.24
N LYS A 190 24.49 -2.04 9.49
CA LYS A 190 24.02 -1.36 8.28
C LYS A 190 22.74 -0.58 8.52
N LEU A 191 22.40 0.33 7.60
CA LEU A 191 21.12 1.02 7.54
C LEU A 191 20.15 0.22 6.68
N TYR A 192 18.90 0.16 7.13
CA TYR A 192 17.76 -0.37 6.38
C TYR A 192 16.72 0.73 6.20
N PHE A 193 16.07 0.76 5.04
CA PHE A 193 15.03 1.73 4.76
C PHE A 193 14.13 1.28 3.62
N ASN A 194 13.01 1.98 3.47
CA ASN A 194 12.02 1.67 2.45
C ASN A 194 11.79 2.85 1.51
N PHE A 195 11.37 2.56 0.27
CA PHE A 195 10.54 3.47 -0.49
C PHE A 195 9.29 2.76 -1.03
N GLY A 196 8.21 3.53 -1.22
CA GLY A 196 6.96 3.07 -1.80
C GLY A 196 6.97 3.11 -3.33
N ASN A 197 5.81 2.88 -3.95
CA ASN A 197 5.68 2.76 -5.40
C ASN A 197 5.86 4.07 -6.19
N ALA A 198 5.96 5.22 -5.54
CA ALA A 198 6.33 6.50 -6.15
C ALA A 198 7.82 6.84 -5.99
N GLY A 199 8.65 5.87 -5.61
CA GLY A 199 10.07 6.08 -5.31
C GLY A 199 10.96 6.41 -6.51
N ASP A 200 10.55 6.13 -7.74
CA ASP A 200 11.32 6.28 -8.98
C ASP A 200 12.69 5.57 -8.95
N SER A 201 13.78 6.29 -9.16
CA SER A 201 15.16 5.79 -9.10
C SER A 201 15.92 6.43 -7.95
N ILE A 202 16.77 5.66 -7.28
CA ILE A 202 17.64 6.17 -6.24
C ILE A 202 18.98 6.63 -6.83
N LEU A 203 19.40 7.84 -6.45
CA LEU A 203 20.68 8.44 -6.83
C LEU A 203 21.57 8.59 -5.59
N ASP A 204 22.87 8.48 -5.76
CA ASP A 204 23.84 8.79 -4.72
C ASP A 204 23.85 10.31 -4.40
N ARG A 205 24.60 10.71 -3.39
CA ARG A 205 24.77 12.13 -2.99
C ARG A 205 25.25 13.05 -4.13
N ASN A 206 25.97 12.49 -5.11
CA ASN A 206 26.52 13.22 -6.25
C ASN A 206 25.55 13.28 -7.44
N GLY A 207 24.42 12.57 -7.38
CA GLY A 207 23.42 12.50 -8.43
C GLY A 207 23.70 11.38 -9.47
N ASN A 208 24.58 10.46 -9.18
CA ASN A 208 24.79 9.28 -10.02
C ASN A 208 23.74 8.23 -9.73
N VAL A 209 23.27 7.56 -10.80
CA VAL A 209 22.32 6.45 -10.69
C VAL A 209 22.99 5.27 -10.02
N ILE A 210 22.35 4.73 -9.00
CA ILE A 210 22.79 3.53 -8.29
C ILE A 210 22.30 2.29 -9.05
N LYS A 211 23.17 1.32 -9.18
CA LYS A 211 22.92 0.02 -9.82
C LYS A 211 23.24 -1.09 -8.84
N ASP A 212 22.61 -2.24 -9.03
CA ASP A 212 22.95 -3.44 -8.26
C ASP A 212 24.31 -4.04 -8.68
N ALA A 213 24.71 -5.12 -8.04
CA ALA A 213 25.99 -5.79 -8.31
C ALA A 213 26.13 -6.32 -9.75
N GLU A 214 25.01 -6.60 -10.41
CA GLU A 214 24.96 -7.02 -11.83
C GLU A 214 24.89 -5.86 -12.81
N GLY A 215 24.92 -4.62 -12.34
CA GLY A 215 24.86 -3.41 -13.14
C GLY A 215 23.46 -3.02 -13.64
N ARG A 216 22.40 -3.63 -13.09
CA ARG A 216 21.01 -3.34 -13.43
C ARG A 216 20.52 -2.11 -12.65
N LEU A 217 19.65 -1.34 -13.30
CA LEU A 217 19.08 -0.14 -12.69
C LEU A 217 18.17 -0.49 -11.51
N ILE A 218 18.37 0.17 -10.37
CA ILE A 218 17.46 0.13 -9.24
C ILE A 218 16.39 1.22 -9.46
N ALA A 219 15.20 0.81 -9.87
CA ALA A 219 14.07 1.70 -10.13
C ALA A 219 12.73 0.99 -9.88
N ASN A 220 11.68 1.76 -9.62
CA ASN A 220 10.35 1.21 -9.33
C ASN A 220 9.58 0.71 -10.56
N LYS A 221 10.17 0.80 -11.75
CA LYS A 221 9.60 0.37 -13.05
C LYS A 221 10.61 -0.48 -13.82
N GLY A 222 10.11 -1.49 -14.50
CA GLY A 222 10.93 -2.37 -15.33
C GLY A 222 11.21 -3.71 -14.67
N MET A 223 12.35 -4.30 -14.99
CA MET A 223 12.84 -5.59 -14.50
C MET A 223 14.30 -5.44 -14.09
N PRO A 224 14.77 -6.13 -13.06
CA PRO A 224 14.06 -7.11 -12.24
C PRO A 224 13.22 -6.47 -11.13
N TYR A 225 13.43 -5.19 -10.83
CA TYR A 225 12.77 -4.50 -9.72
C TYR A 225 11.49 -3.82 -10.17
N ARG A 226 10.49 -3.83 -9.29
CA ARG A 226 9.21 -3.15 -9.48
C ARG A 226 8.74 -2.53 -8.18
N GLN A 227 8.07 -1.38 -8.28
CA GLN A 227 7.28 -0.74 -7.23
C GLN A 227 8.09 -0.44 -5.96
N GLY A 228 7.46 -0.54 -4.79
CA GLY A 228 8.12 -0.32 -3.51
C GLY A 228 9.22 -1.34 -3.21
N MET A 229 10.26 -0.92 -2.48
CA MET A 229 11.44 -1.73 -2.17
C MET A 229 11.89 -1.54 -0.73
N ILE A 230 12.64 -2.55 -0.24
CA ILE A 230 13.44 -2.47 0.97
C ILE A 230 14.90 -2.43 0.57
N PHE A 231 15.65 -1.54 1.17
CA PHE A 231 17.08 -1.39 0.96
C PHE A 231 17.89 -1.67 2.21
N ARG A 232 19.14 -2.06 1.98
CA ARG A 232 20.20 -2.12 2.98
C ARG A 232 21.45 -1.46 2.43
N CYS A 233 22.16 -0.66 3.25
CA CYS A 233 23.41 -0.01 2.84
C CYS A 233 24.35 0.25 4.04
N ASN A 234 25.57 0.65 3.77
CA ASN A 234 26.45 1.19 4.80
C ASN A 234 25.95 2.55 5.32
N LEU A 235 26.44 2.99 6.50
CA LEU A 235 26.03 4.26 7.13
C LEU A 235 26.33 5.50 6.27
N ASP A 236 27.21 5.40 5.29
CA ASP A 236 27.54 6.46 4.35
C ASP A 236 26.77 6.37 3.00
N GLY A 237 25.86 5.39 2.87
CA GLY A 237 25.05 5.14 1.68
C GLY A 237 25.75 4.26 0.62
N SER A 238 26.98 3.80 0.86
CA SER A 238 27.65 2.86 -0.04
C SER A 238 27.10 1.44 0.08
N ASP A 239 27.42 0.59 -0.90
CA ASP A 239 26.99 -0.82 -0.96
C ASP A 239 25.47 -0.99 -0.79
N LEU A 240 24.70 -0.22 -1.57
CA LEU A 240 23.25 -0.30 -1.54
C LEU A 240 22.76 -1.59 -2.19
N GLU A 241 21.99 -2.35 -1.44
CA GLU A 241 21.35 -3.60 -1.86
C GLU A 241 19.84 -3.51 -1.82
N VAL A 242 19.16 -4.17 -2.78
CA VAL A 242 17.70 -4.36 -2.74
C VAL A 242 17.40 -5.67 -2.00
N MET A 243 16.83 -5.55 -0.81
CA MET A 243 16.51 -6.70 0.03
C MET A 243 15.20 -7.40 -0.40
N ALA A 244 14.21 -6.64 -0.87
CA ALA A 244 12.95 -7.16 -1.42
C ALA A 244 12.26 -6.07 -2.23
N HIS A 245 11.31 -6.46 -3.10
CA HIS A 245 10.66 -5.53 -4.00
C HIS A 245 9.19 -5.88 -4.28
N ASN A 246 8.54 -5.01 -5.06
CA ASN A 246 7.16 -5.13 -5.53
C ASN A 246 6.13 -5.01 -4.40
N PHE A 247 6.40 -4.05 -3.50
CA PHE A 247 5.45 -3.54 -2.52
C PHE A 247 4.66 -2.35 -3.09
N ARG A 248 3.58 -1.96 -2.44
CA ARG A 248 2.86 -0.75 -2.79
C ARG A 248 3.42 0.47 -2.05
N ASN A 249 3.19 0.54 -0.76
CA ASN A 249 3.63 1.66 0.08
C ASN A 249 4.06 1.14 1.45
N ASN A 250 5.17 0.43 1.45
CA ASN A 250 5.82 -0.06 2.64
C ASN A 250 6.52 1.10 3.37
N TYR A 251 6.22 1.32 4.66
CA TYR A 251 6.63 2.52 5.38
C TYR A 251 7.92 2.32 6.19
N GLU A 252 7.96 1.34 7.07
CA GLU A 252 9.12 1.06 7.91
C GLU A 252 9.43 -0.43 7.92
N VAL A 253 10.71 -0.75 7.84
CA VAL A 253 11.22 -2.11 8.03
C VAL A 253 11.75 -2.28 9.45
N ALA A 254 11.15 -3.16 10.22
CA ALA A 254 11.67 -3.57 11.53
C ALA A 254 12.66 -4.72 11.37
N VAL A 255 13.85 -4.60 11.97
CA VAL A 255 14.90 -5.61 11.90
C VAL A 255 15.20 -6.13 13.31
N ASP A 256 15.06 -7.44 13.51
CA ASP A 256 15.34 -8.05 14.82
C ASP A 256 16.84 -8.40 15.02
N ALA A 257 17.20 -8.87 16.22
CA ALA A 257 18.58 -9.20 16.56
C ALA A 257 19.21 -10.32 15.70
N PHE A 258 18.38 -11.15 15.04
CA PHE A 258 18.83 -12.21 14.13
C PHE A 258 18.99 -11.73 12.69
N GLY A 259 18.55 -10.50 12.38
CA GLY A 259 18.50 -9.94 11.04
C GLY A 259 17.23 -10.31 10.28
N ASN A 260 16.18 -10.83 10.93
CA ASN A 260 14.88 -10.99 10.27
C ASN A 260 14.23 -9.64 10.05
N MET A 261 13.61 -9.47 8.90
CA MET A 261 12.95 -8.23 8.48
C MET A 261 11.42 -8.42 8.46
N TRP A 262 10.71 -7.38 8.91
CA TRP A 262 9.26 -7.33 8.99
C TRP A 262 8.77 -5.96 8.53
N GLN A 263 7.59 -5.90 7.91
CA GLN A 263 6.99 -4.61 7.54
C GLN A 263 5.49 -4.70 7.30
N SER A 264 4.83 -3.54 7.37
CA SER A 264 3.46 -3.34 6.89
C SER A 264 3.45 -2.85 5.44
N ASP A 265 2.35 -3.11 4.73
CA ASP A 265 2.13 -2.63 3.36
C ASP A 265 0.63 -2.44 3.13
N ASN A 266 0.22 -1.29 2.57
CA ASN A 266 -1.20 -1.03 2.35
C ASN A 266 -1.62 -1.23 0.89
N ASP A 267 -2.93 -1.29 0.70
CA ASP A 267 -3.59 -1.55 -0.58
C ASP A 267 -4.18 -0.29 -1.24
N ASP A 268 -4.77 -0.49 -2.43
CA ASP A 268 -5.57 0.50 -3.16
C ASP A 268 -6.95 -0.07 -3.57
N ASP A 269 -7.43 -1.10 -2.87
CA ASP A 269 -8.70 -1.78 -3.14
C ASP A 269 -9.84 -1.35 -2.20
N GLY A 270 -9.65 -0.26 -1.49
CA GLY A 270 -10.58 0.26 -0.48
C GLY A 270 -10.30 -0.28 0.92
N ASN A 271 -9.04 -0.54 1.24
CA ASN A 271 -8.56 -1.01 2.54
C ASN A 271 -9.10 -2.40 2.92
N ARG A 272 -8.93 -3.38 2.04
CA ARG A 272 -9.34 -4.77 2.27
C ARG A 272 -8.16 -5.71 2.40
N ALA A 273 -7.03 -5.37 1.76
CA ALA A 273 -5.88 -6.23 1.59
C ALA A 273 -4.63 -5.78 2.35
N VAL A 274 -4.70 -4.75 3.21
CA VAL A 274 -3.57 -4.31 4.05
C VAL A 274 -2.94 -5.51 4.75
N ARG A 275 -1.61 -5.61 4.71
CA ARG A 275 -0.86 -6.80 5.12
C ARG A 275 0.33 -6.51 6.01
N ILE A 276 0.72 -7.52 6.79
CA ILE A 276 2.01 -7.63 7.46
C ILE A 276 2.82 -8.71 6.76
N ASN A 277 4.09 -8.43 6.50
CA ASN A 277 5.01 -9.30 5.79
C ASN A 277 6.18 -9.74 6.68
N TYR A 278 6.55 -11.01 6.57
CA TYR A 278 7.87 -11.53 6.87
C TYR A 278 8.70 -11.45 5.59
N ILE A 279 9.89 -10.86 5.65
CA ILE A 279 10.66 -10.56 4.45
C ILE A 279 11.69 -11.66 4.18
N LEU A 280 11.56 -12.30 3.02
CA LEU A 280 12.62 -13.09 2.41
C LEU A 280 13.53 -12.18 1.59
N GLU A 281 14.81 -12.27 1.81
CA GLU A 281 15.83 -11.54 1.06
C GLU A 281 15.67 -11.83 -0.44
N HIS A 282 15.67 -10.79 -1.28
CA HIS A 282 15.47 -10.82 -2.74
C HIS A 282 14.04 -11.23 -3.19
N GLY A 283 13.07 -11.26 -2.26
CA GLY A 283 11.68 -11.67 -2.54
C GLY A 283 10.89 -10.66 -3.35
N ASN A 284 10.00 -11.18 -4.22
CA ASN A 284 8.97 -10.41 -4.92
C ASN A 284 7.64 -10.51 -4.12
N TYR A 285 7.04 -9.36 -3.76
CA TYR A 285 5.84 -9.29 -2.91
C TYR A 285 4.55 -9.00 -3.68
N GLY A 286 4.59 -9.00 -5.01
CA GLY A 286 3.43 -9.16 -5.88
C GLY A 286 2.41 -8.03 -5.88
N TYR A 287 2.75 -6.78 -5.57
CA TYR A 287 1.81 -5.68 -5.73
C TYR A 287 1.39 -5.50 -7.19
N THR A 288 2.32 -5.68 -8.11
CA THR A 288 2.03 -5.75 -9.54
C THR A 288 2.49 -7.07 -10.12
N ASP A 289 1.91 -7.44 -11.26
CA ASP A 289 2.35 -8.57 -12.07
C ASP A 289 3.85 -8.44 -12.40
N GLU A 290 4.62 -9.48 -12.11
CA GLU A 290 6.07 -9.49 -12.29
C GLU A 290 6.49 -9.19 -13.72
N VAL A 291 5.79 -9.74 -14.70
CA VAL A 291 6.16 -9.67 -16.11
C VAL A 291 5.69 -8.37 -16.75
N THR A 292 4.41 -8.02 -16.55
CA THR A 292 3.78 -6.91 -17.27
C THR A 292 3.71 -5.60 -16.48
N GLY A 293 3.89 -5.65 -15.14
CA GLY A 293 3.66 -4.52 -14.24
C GLY A 293 2.18 -4.18 -14.04
N ALA A 294 1.26 -5.01 -14.52
CA ALA A 294 -0.18 -4.77 -14.39
C ALA A 294 -0.62 -4.83 -12.92
N GLY A 295 -1.53 -3.93 -12.51
CA GLY A 295 -2.13 -3.93 -11.17
C GLY A 295 -3.16 -5.04 -10.98
N TRP A 296 -3.58 -5.22 -9.75
CA TRP A 296 -4.45 -6.29 -9.27
C TRP A 296 -5.81 -6.41 -9.99
N SER A 297 -6.36 -5.31 -10.50
CA SER A 297 -7.63 -5.29 -11.22
C SER A 297 -7.52 -5.83 -12.65
N SER A 298 -6.31 -5.95 -13.20
CA SER A 298 -6.07 -6.45 -14.55
C SER A 298 -6.30 -7.96 -14.62
N ARG A 299 -7.02 -8.38 -15.65
CA ARG A 299 -7.31 -9.78 -15.84
C ARG A 299 -6.05 -10.57 -16.17
N ARG A 300 -5.89 -11.70 -15.50
CA ARG A 300 -4.82 -12.65 -15.76
C ARG A 300 -5.32 -14.07 -15.58
N MET A 301 -4.61 -15.02 -16.13
CA MET A 301 -4.86 -16.44 -15.89
C MET A 301 -4.69 -16.75 -14.40
N ASN A 302 -5.53 -17.62 -13.85
CA ASN A 302 -5.50 -18.03 -12.45
C ASN A 302 -5.67 -16.89 -11.42
N MET A 303 -6.35 -15.82 -11.82
CA MET A 303 -6.64 -14.70 -10.91
C MET A 303 -7.57 -15.15 -9.77
N GLU A 304 -7.25 -14.76 -8.55
CA GLU A 304 -8.05 -15.07 -7.36
C GLU A 304 -9.43 -14.37 -7.41
N ASP A 305 -10.46 -15.04 -6.88
CA ASP A 305 -11.80 -14.45 -6.79
C ASP A 305 -11.88 -13.38 -5.71
N SER A 306 -11.23 -13.62 -4.57
CA SER A 306 -11.19 -12.69 -3.43
C SER A 306 -10.21 -11.54 -3.69
N ILE A 307 -10.69 -10.30 -3.57
CA ILE A 307 -9.87 -9.09 -3.76
C ILE A 307 -8.63 -9.08 -2.86
N PRO A 308 -8.69 -9.36 -1.55
CA PRO A 308 -7.51 -9.33 -0.69
C PRO A 308 -6.36 -10.25 -1.15
N TYR A 309 -6.66 -11.41 -1.73
CA TYR A 309 -5.63 -12.30 -2.28
C TYR A 309 -5.20 -11.88 -3.67
N ARG A 310 -6.15 -11.46 -4.52
CA ARG A 310 -5.92 -10.96 -5.87
C ARG A 310 -4.99 -9.75 -5.89
N HIS A 311 -5.14 -8.87 -4.91
CA HIS A 311 -4.38 -7.63 -4.78
C HIS A 311 -2.87 -7.86 -4.79
N TRP A 312 -2.43 -8.95 -4.17
CA TRP A 312 -1.02 -9.28 -4.00
C TRP A 312 -0.53 -10.39 -4.93
N HIS A 313 -1.30 -10.77 -5.96
CA HIS A 313 -0.93 -11.80 -6.94
C HIS A 313 -0.48 -13.13 -6.27
N LEU A 314 -1.09 -13.52 -5.14
CA LEU A 314 -0.61 -14.64 -4.32
C LEU A 314 -0.66 -16.01 -5.03
N ASN A 315 -1.47 -16.16 -6.10
CA ASN A 315 -1.52 -17.35 -6.93
C ASN A 315 -0.41 -17.43 -8.00
N ASP A 316 0.42 -16.39 -8.13
CA ASP A 316 1.46 -16.35 -9.12
C ASP A 316 2.75 -17.04 -8.63
N PRO A 317 3.47 -17.78 -9.50
CA PRO A 317 4.77 -18.33 -9.15
C PRO A 317 5.79 -17.19 -9.02
N GLY A 318 6.54 -17.17 -7.93
CA GLY A 318 7.53 -16.12 -7.65
C GLY A 318 7.09 -15.09 -6.61
N VAL A 319 5.82 -15.10 -6.23
CA VAL A 319 5.30 -14.18 -5.22
C VAL A 319 5.41 -14.78 -3.82
N VAL A 320 6.11 -14.08 -2.92
CA VAL A 320 6.23 -14.46 -1.51
C VAL A 320 4.90 -14.24 -0.79
N PRO A 321 4.44 -15.19 0.04
CA PRO A 321 3.15 -15.06 0.73
C PRO A 321 3.16 -13.96 1.80
N ASN A 322 1.98 -13.39 2.10
CA ASN A 322 1.78 -12.50 3.25
C ASN A 322 1.92 -13.28 4.56
N LEU A 323 2.38 -12.64 5.63
CA LEU A 323 2.32 -13.22 6.98
C LEU A 323 0.86 -13.25 7.46
N LEU A 324 0.18 -12.10 7.40
CA LEU A 324 -1.27 -11.99 7.62
C LEU A 324 -1.83 -10.74 6.93
N GLN A 325 -3.15 -10.69 6.80
CA GLN A 325 -3.88 -9.52 6.32
C GLN A 325 -4.65 -8.90 7.48
N THR A 326 -4.49 -7.59 7.66
CA THR A 326 -5.14 -6.83 8.74
C THR A 326 -6.48 -6.23 8.30
N GLY A 327 -6.65 -6.06 7.00
CA GLY A 327 -7.86 -5.51 6.37
C GLY A 327 -7.75 -4.02 6.10
N ALA A 328 -8.09 -3.16 7.03
CA ALA A 328 -8.01 -1.71 6.86
C ALA A 328 -6.71 -1.15 7.40
N GLY A 329 -6.26 -0.01 6.88
CA GLY A 329 -5.14 0.71 7.44
C GLY A 329 -4.31 1.50 6.45
N SER A 330 -3.29 2.11 6.96
CA SER A 330 -2.20 2.74 6.23
C SER A 330 -0.89 2.13 6.74
N PRO A 331 0.16 2.02 5.93
CA PRO A 331 1.46 1.62 6.47
C PRO A 331 1.96 2.73 7.38
N THR A 332 2.51 2.36 8.52
CA THR A 332 3.11 3.25 9.50
C THR A 332 4.30 2.60 10.16
N GLY A 333 4.83 3.21 11.22
CA GLY A 333 5.98 2.71 11.95
C GLY A 333 5.75 1.35 12.60
N MET A 334 6.80 0.56 12.59
CA MET A 334 6.85 -0.80 13.15
C MET A 334 8.16 -1.04 13.86
N VAL A 335 8.12 -1.63 15.04
CA VAL A 335 9.32 -2.01 15.79
C VAL A 335 9.24 -3.46 16.27
N VAL A 336 10.36 -4.15 16.38
CA VAL A 336 10.44 -5.40 17.17
C VAL A 336 10.76 -5.04 18.61
N TYR A 337 9.83 -5.32 19.52
CA TYR A 337 9.99 -5.03 20.94
C TYR A 337 10.92 -6.04 21.61
N GLU A 338 12.18 -5.71 21.75
CA GLU A 338 13.23 -6.57 22.37
C GLU A 338 13.51 -6.20 23.83
N GLY A 339 12.52 -5.60 24.52
CA GLY A 339 12.55 -5.23 25.93
C GLY A 339 11.82 -6.23 26.83
N ASP A 340 12.00 -6.03 28.16
CA ASP A 340 11.41 -6.87 29.18
C ASP A 340 10.33 -6.15 30.02
N LEU A 341 10.10 -4.86 29.79
CA LEU A 341 9.17 -4.05 30.59
C LEU A 341 7.71 -4.44 30.29
N LEU A 342 7.33 -4.55 29.02
CA LEU A 342 5.99 -4.92 28.61
C LEU A 342 5.67 -6.39 28.93
N PRO A 343 4.37 -6.77 29.02
CA PRO A 343 3.93 -8.13 29.25
C PRO A 343 4.60 -9.14 28.29
N PRO A 344 4.80 -10.40 28.74
CA PRO A 344 5.52 -11.42 27.96
C PRO A 344 4.99 -11.66 26.55
N VAL A 345 3.70 -11.47 26.31
CA VAL A 345 3.06 -11.65 24.98
C VAL A 345 3.61 -10.68 23.94
N PHE A 346 4.16 -9.54 24.34
CA PHE A 346 4.72 -8.52 23.45
C PHE A 346 6.23 -8.65 23.26
N ARG A 347 6.91 -9.39 24.15
CA ARG A 347 8.36 -9.50 24.11
C ARG A 347 8.84 -10.22 22.88
N ASN A 348 9.79 -9.62 22.17
CA ASN A 348 10.34 -10.11 20.91
C ASN A 348 9.32 -10.22 19.77
N GLN A 349 8.24 -9.45 19.84
CA GLN A 349 7.20 -9.40 18.81
C GLN A 349 7.19 -8.05 18.09
N MET A 350 6.68 -8.03 16.88
CA MET A 350 6.41 -6.81 16.14
C MET A 350 5.29 -6.01 16.82
N ILE A 351 5.50 -4.71 16.99
CA ILE A 351 4.47 -3.76 17.38
C ILE A 351 4.33 -2.72 16.28
N HIS A 352 3.10 -2.37 15.92
CA HIS A 352 2.77 -1.55 14.76
C HIS A 352 1.62 -0.60 15.08
N GLY A 353 1.71 0.63 14.61
CA GLY A 353 0.60 1.56 14.55
C GLY A 353 -0.32 1.21 13.38
N GLU A 354 -1.63 1.12 13.59
CA GLU A 354 -2.62 0.80 12.57
C GLU A 354 -3.70 1.88 12.52
N PRO A 355 -3.46 2.97 11.76
CA PRO A 355 -4.34 4.15 11.78
C PRO A 355 -5.72 3.89 11.19
N GLY A 356 -5.87 2.91 10.31
CA GLY A 356 -7.17 2.58 9.71
C GLY A 356 -8.14 1.95 10.69
N HIS A 357 -7.63 1.24 11.68
CA HIS A 357 -8.39 0.65 12.78
C HIS A 357 -8.29 1.45 14.08
N ASN A 358 -7.57 2.58 14.10
CA ASN A 358 -7.32 3.40 15.29
C ASN A 358 -6.72 2.58 16.45
N VAL A 359 -5.64 1.82 16.16
CA VAL A 359 -5.09 0.84 17.11
C VAL A 359 -3.56 0.74 17.00
N VAL A 360 -2.92 0.50 18.15
CA VAL A 360 -1.54 -0.01 18.23
C VAL A 360 -1.62 -1.46 18.67
N ARG A 361 -0.96 -2.35 17.93
CA ARG A 361 -1.06 -3.79 18.17
C ARG A 361 0.22 -4.53 17.87
N ALA A 362 0.38 -5.67 18.53
CA ALA A 362 1.46 -6.60 18.27
C ALA A 362 0.98 -7.76 17.40
N TYR A 363 1.96 -8.39 16.72
CA TYR A 363 1.74 -9.60 15.93
C TYR A 363 2.60 -10.75 16.46
N PRO A 364 2.16 -11.44 17.54
CA PRO A 364 2.89 -12.58 18.08
C PRO A 364 3.04 -13.68 17.04
N VAL A 365 4.30 -14.01 16.69
CA VAL A 365 4.62 -15.00 15.67
C VAL A 365 4.96 -16.36 16.26
N LYS A 366 4.63 -17.43 15.49
CA LYS A 366 5.09 -18.80 15.74
C LYS A 366 5.71 -19.34 14.46
N LYS A 367 6.87 -20.00 14.57
CA LYS A 367 7.52 -20.65 13.44
C LYS A 367 6.66 -21.76 12.86
N GLN A 368 6.57 -21.82 11.55
CA GLN A 368 5.87 -22.87 10.80
C GLN A 368 6.63 -23.14 9.51
N GLY A 369 7.22 -24.32 9.39
CA GLY A 369 8.04 -24.64 8.23
C GLY A 369 9.20 -23.66 8.04
N GLY A 370 9.36 -23.15 6.84
CA GLY A 370 10.29 -22.07 6.49
C GLY A 370 9.80 -20.66 6.76
N GLY A 371 8.62 -20.49 7.31
CA GLY A 371 8.00 -19.19 7.59
C GLY A 371 7.41 -19.10 8.98
N TYR A 372 6.32 -18.33 9.09
CA TYR A 372 5.66 -18.04 10.37
C TYR A 372 4.14 -17.99 10.22
N THR A 373 3.45 -18.19 11.34
CA THR A 373 2.06 -17.75 11.55
C THR A 373 2.04 -16.62 12.56
N ALA A 374 1.05 -15.73 12.51
CA ALA A 374 0.92 -14.63 13.44
C ALA A 374 -0.49 -14.56 14.03
N ALA A 375 -0.59 -14.05 15.27
CA ALA A 375 -1.82 -13.62 15.91
C ALA A 375 -1.86 -12.09 15.98
N ILE A 376 -2.99 -11.52 16.41
CA ILE A 376 -3.16 -10.08 16.64
C ILE A 376 -3.46 -9.86 18.12
N GLU A 377 -2.70 -8.96 18.77
CA GLU A 377 -2.87 -8.59 20.19
C GLU A 377 -2.84 -7.06 20.31
N ASN A 378 -3.99 -6.46 20.65
CA ASN A 378 -4.10 -5.01 20.80
C ASN A 378 -3.40 -4.54 22.08
N ILE A 379 -2.70 -3.42 22.00
CA ILE A 379 -2.03 -2.72 23.11
C ILE A 379 -2.81 -1.48 23.50
N LEU A 380 -3.13 -0.65 22.51
CA LEU A 380 -3.86 0.61 22.66
C LEU A 380 -4.85 0.72 21.50
N GLU A 381 -6.10 1.00 21.79
CA GLU A 381 -7.15 1.12 20.78
C GLU A 381 -8.06 2.31 21.07
N SER A 382 -8.57 2.96 20.05
CA SER A 382 -9.61 3.96 20.20
C SER A 382 -10.90 3.30 20.69
N SER A 383 -11.51 3.88 21.71
CA SER A 383 -12.84 3.50 22.18
C SER A 383 -13.92 4.45 21.63
N THR A 384 -13.61 5.73 21.54
CA THR A 384 -14.53 6.78 21.08
C THR A 384 -13.87 7.85 20.21
N ASP A 385 -12.55 7.98 20.27
CA ASP A 385 -11.78 8.99 19.52
C ASP A 385 -11.37 8.47 18.13
N GLN A 386 -12.19 8.77 17.11
CA GLN A 386 -11.89 8.40 15.73
C GLN A 386 -10.74 9.22 15.09
N TRP A 387 -10.22 10.23 15.79
CA TRP A 387 -9.10 11.05 15.36
C TRP A 387 -7.75 10.45 15.73
N PHE A 388 -7.71 9.46 16.61
CA PHE A 388 -6.50 8.72 16.94
C PHE A 388 -5.97 7.99 15.71
N ARG A 389 -4.81 8.42 15.19
CA ARG A 389 -4.16 7.89 13.97
C ARG A 389 -2.69 7.61 14.26
N PRO A 390 -2.37 6.47 14.89
CA PRO A 390 -0.99 6.17 15.22
C PRO A 390 -0.14 6.11 13.95
N SER A 391 0.86 7.00 13.87
CA SER A 391 1.76 7.13 12.72
C SER A 391 3.08 6.41 12.95
N ASP A 392 3.49 6.23 14.22
CA ASP A 392 4.72 5.54 14.54
C ASP A 392 4.75 4.96 15.95
N VAL A 393 5.67 4.03 16.19
CA VAL A 393 5.93 3.38 17.48
C VAL A 393 7.42 3.25 17.74
N GLY A 394 7.89 3.64 18.92
CA GLY A 394 9.29 3.57 19.32
C GLY A 394 9.49 2.94 20.69
N VAL A 395 10.68 2.39 20.95
CA VAL A 395 11.03 1.78 22.25
C VAL A 395 12.09 2.61 22.94
N ALA A 396 11.74 3.11 24.12
CA ALA A 396 12.66 3.91 24.95
C ALA A 396 13.70 3.04 25.66
N PRO A 397 14.80 3.65 26.14
CA PRO A 397 15.85 2.94 26.88
C PRO A 397 15.38 2.22 28.15
N ASP A 398 14.30 2.69 28.80
CA ASP A 398 13.65 2.05 29.95
C ASP A 398 12.74 0.86 29.55
N GLY A 399 12.50 0.66 28.27
CA GLY A 399 11.59 -0.35 27.73
C GLY A 399 10.13 0.10 27.55
N SER A 400 9.79 1.36 27.84
CA SER A 400 8.49 1.92 27.53
C SER A 400 8.26 1.96 26.03
N LEU A 401 7.01 1.78 25.60
CA LEU A 401 6.57 2.00 24.23
C LEU A 401 6.08 3.44 24.10
N PHE A 402 6.55 4.14 23.08
CA PHE A 402 6.01 5.43 22.66
C PHE A 402 5.22 5.28 21.37
N VAL A 403 4.18 6.11 21.22
CA VAL A 403 3.27 6.11 20.08
C VAL A 403 3.11 7.53 19.60
N ALA A 404 3.49 7.79 18.36
CA ALA A 404 3.16 9.03 17.67
C ALA A 404 1.75 8.94 17.10
N ASP A 405 0.97 9.99 17.28
CA ASP A 405 -0.41 10.10 16.84
C ASP A 405 -0.52 11.34 15.94
N TRP A 406 -0.74 11.10 14.65
CA TRP A 406 -0.95 12.13 13.65
C TRP A 406 -2.18 13.01 13.96
N TYR A 407 -3.17 12.43 14.62
CA TYR A 407 -4.43 13.06 14.98
C TYR A 407 -5.18 13.69 13.80
N ASP A 408 -5.63 12.85 12.88
CA ASP A 408 -6.26 13.24 11.61
C ASP A 408 -7.70 12.68 11.53
N PRO A 409 -8.68 13.45 11.01
CA PRO A 409 -10.03 12.96 10.78
C PRO A 409 -10.11 11.82 9.78
N GLY A 410 -9.15 11.74 8.86
CA GLY A 410 -9.03 10.71 7.84
C GLY A 410 -7.74 9.92 7.94
N VAL A 411 -7.65 8.80 7.23
CA VAL A 411 -6.43 8.02 7.11
C VAL A 411 -5.54 8.60 6.02
N GLY A 412 -4.24 8.81 6.31
CA GLY A 412 -3.24 9.22 5.33
C GLY A 412 -3.22 10.73 5.01
N GLY A 413 -3.73 11.59 5.90
CA GLY A 413 -3.65 13.04 5.76
C GLY A 413 -4.35 13.60 4.52
N HIS A 414 -5.40 12.94 4.04
CA HIS A 414 -6.14 13.34 2.84
C HIS A 414 -7.08 14.53 3.06
N GLN A 415 -7.28 14.95 4.31
CA GLN A 415 -8.13 16.09 4.64
C GLN A 415 -7.34 17.20 5.31
N VAL A 416 -7.77 18.43 5.11
CA VAL A 416 -7.07 19.66 5.55
C VAL A 416 -7.50 20.11 6.95
N ALA A 417 -8.23 19.29 7.69
CA ALA A 417 -8.67 19.63 9.03
C ALA A 417 -7.61 19.25 10.07
N ASP A 418 -7.40 20.11 11.07
CA ASP A 418 -6.51 19.87 12.23
C ASP A 418 -5.02 19.71 11.95
N LEU A 419 -4.47 20.56 11.10
CA LEU A 419 -3.03 20.63 10.83
C LEU A 419 -2.19 21.07 12.05
N ASP A 420 -2.80 21.70 13.04
CA ASP A 420 -2.13 22.22 14.23
C ASP A 420 -2.19 21.25 15.42
N ARG A 421 -2.58 19.98 15.19
CA ARG A 421 -2.69 18.97 16.23
C ARG A 421 -1.67 17.86 16.03
N GLY A 422 -1.41 17.13 17.10
CA GLY A 422 -0.55 15.96 17.10
C GLY A 422 -0.23 15.58 18.54
N ARG A 423 -0.03 14.28 18.79
CA ARG A 423 0.16 13.77 20.15
C ARG A 423 1.24 12.69 20.19
N ILE A 424 1.90 12.60 21.33
CA ILE A 424 2.78 11.48 21.66
C ILE A 424 2.26 10.86 22.94
N PHE A 425 2.07 9.54 22.90
CA PHE A 425 1.67 8.76 24.07
C PHE A 425 2.82 7.87 24.53
N ARG A 426 2.96 7.69 25.84
CA ARG A 426 3.80 6.66 26.45
C ARG A 426 2.92 5.54 26.98
N VAL A 427 3.28 4.29 26.70
CA VAL A 427 2.61 3.08 27.18
C VAL A 427 3.59 2.24 27.98
N ALA A 428 3.25 1.95 29.23
CA ALA A 428 4.08 1.17 30.14
C ALA A 428 3.20 0.43 31.16
N PRO A 429 3.73 -0.50 31.98
CA PRO A 429 2.97 -1.06 33.11
C PRO A 429 2.45 0.04 34.04
N ALA A 430 1.24 -0.12 34.55
CA ALA A 430 0.58 0.87 35.39
C ALA A 430 1.47 1.30 36.58
N GLY A 431 1.59 2.61 36.80
CA GLY A 431 2.42 3.22 37.84
C GLY A 431 3.92 3.22 37.56
N SER A 432 4.37 2.80 36.38
CA SER A 432 5.79 2.85 36.00
C SER A 432 6.24 4.28 35.73
N LYS A 433 7.26 4.75 36.48
CA LYS A 433 7.90 6.04 36.20
C LYS A 433 8.77 5.95 34.94
N TYR A 434 8.85 7.05 34.20
CA TYR A 434 9.79 7.17 33.09
C TYR A 434 11.18 7.50 33.65
N LYS A 435 12.10 6.55 33.57
CA LYS A 435 13.45 6.75 34.10
C LYS A 435 14.50 6.20 33.16
N VAL A 436 15.19 7.10 32.50
CA VAL A 436 16.31 6.78 31.60
C VAL A 436 17.61 7.26 32.22
N SER A 437 18.64 6.47 32.03
CA SER A 437 20.03 6.85 32.35
C SER A 437 20.85 6.65 31.09
N PRO A 438 21.56 7.68 30.60
CA PRO A 438 22.42 7.57 29.43
C PRO A 438 23.41 6.41 29.58
N PRO A 439 23.74 5.67 28.51
CA PRO A 439 24.62 4.53 28.60
C PRO A 439 26.06 4.94 28.89
N VAL A 440 26.73 4.21 29.79
CA VAL A 440 28.16 4.31 29.98
C VAL A 440 28.86 3.46 28.92
N LEU A 441 29.84 4.02 28.21
CA LEU A 441 30.54 3.36 27.11
C LEU A 441 32.07 3.43 27.25
N ASN A 442 32.61 3.46 28.48
CA ASN A 442 34.04 3.62 28.74
C ASN A 442 34.82 2.38 28.37
N THR A 443 34.30 1.20 28.70
CA THR A 443 34.94 -0.10 28.51
C THR A 443 34.14 -1.01 27.59
N ALA A 444 34.71 -2.09 27.11
CA ALA A 444 34.00 -3.13 26.35
C ALA A 444 32.86 -3.75 27.18
N ALA A 445 33.03 -3.93 28.49
CA ALA A 445 32.01 -4.46 29.38
C ALA A 445 30.79 -3.50 29.51
N ASP A 446 31.06 -2.20 29.61
CA ASP A 446 30.01 -1.18 29.60
C ASP A 446 29.23 -1.19 28.28
N ALA A 447 29.95 -1.22 27.16
CA ALA A 447 29.33 -1.24 25.82
C ALA A 447 28.54 -2.55 25.56
N VAL A 448 29.03 -3.71 26.05
CA VAL A 448 28.26 -4.98 26.02
C VAL A 448 26.98 -4.87 26.86
N THR A 449 27.02 -4.14 27.98
CA THR A 449 25.82 -3.89 28.78
C THR A 449 24.81 -3.02 28.02
N ALA A 450 25.27 -1.95 27.40
CA ALA A 450 24.44 -1.08 26.54
C ALA A 450 23.91 -1.80 25.27
N LEU A 451 24.68 -2.76 24.71
CA LEU A 451 24.25 -3.57 23.57
C LEU A 451 23.04 -4.45 23.88
N LYS A 452 22.71 -4.73 25.15
CA LYS A 452 21.51 -5.46 25.59
C LYS A 452 20.26 -4.58 25.65
N ASN A 453 20.40 -3.26 25.60
CA ASN A 453 19.26 -2.34 25.73
C ASN A 453 18.20 -2.56 24.64
N PRO A 454 16.89 -2.40 24.94
CA PRO A 454 15.82 -2.48 23.94
C PRO A 454 15.82 -1.31 22.93
N ASN A 455 16.34 -0.15 23.33
CA ASN A 455 16.37 1.04 22.48
C ASN A 455 17.45 0.95 21.39
N LEU A 456 17.08 1.35 20.17
CA LEU A 456 17.94 1.22 18.99
C LEU A 456 19.13 2.18 19.03
N SER A 457 18.92 3.44 19.39
CA SER A 457 19.98 4.45 19.47
C SER A 457 21.05 4.06 20.48
N THR A 458 20.65 3.54 21.65
CA THR A 458 21.56 2.95 22.64
C THR A 458 22.38 1.79 22.07
N ARG A 459 21.72 0.89 21.32
CA ARG A 459 22.41 -0.24 20.67
C ARG A 459 23.38 0.22 19.59
N TYR A 460 23.03 1.24 18.82
CA TYR A 460 23.92 1.83 17.82
C TYR A 460 25.22 2.35 18.45
N LEU A 461 25.13 3.11 19.53
CA LEU A 461 26.31 3.62 20.23
C LEU A 461 27.17 2.48 20.77
N ALA A 462 26.55 1.48 21.37
CA ALA A 462 27.23 0.30 21.89
C ALA A 462 27.92 -0.51 20.78
N TRP A 463 27.21 -0.76 19.68
CA TRP A 463 27.72 -1.47 18.51
C TRP A 463 28.91 -0.74 17.91
N THR A 464 28.79 0.57 17.68
CA THR A 464 29.86 1.41 17.12
C THR A 464 31.08 1.41 18.00
N LYS A 465 30.90 1.50 19.33
CA LYS A 465 32.00 1.44 20.30
C LYS A 465 32.73 0.10 20.24
N LEU A 466 32.00 -1.01 20.28
CA LEU A 466 32.56 -2.37 20.26
C LEU A 466 33.24 -2.67 18.92
N HIS A 467 32.63 -2.26 17.80
CA HIS A 467 33.24 -2.39 16.48
C HIS A 467 34.57 -1.64 16.38
N ASN A 468 34.61 -0.39 16.84
CA ASN A 468 35.85 0.42 16.84
C ASN A 468 36.92 -0.11 17.79
N MET A 469 36.58 -0.81 18.86
CA MET A 469 37.49 -1.49 19.74
C MET A 469 38.15 -2.73 19.11
N GLY A 470 37.49 -3.33 18.11
CA GLY A 470 37.98 -4.51 17.39
C GLY A 470 38.35 -5.66 18.32
N ALA A 471 39.54 -6.22 18.15
CA ALA A 471 40.02 -7.37 18.97
C ALA A 471 40.04 -7.10 20.48
N SER A 472 40.15 -5.85 20.95
CA SER A 472 40.10 -5.55 22.39
C SER A 472 38.74 -5.78 23.04
N ALA A 473 37.64 -5.85 22.23
CA ALA A 473 36.31 -6.19 22.69
C ALA A 473 35.99 -7.69 22.66
N GLU A 474 36.83 -8.50 22.01
CA GLU A 474 36.57 -9.92 21.72
C GLU A 474 36.17 -10.72 22.97
N LYS A 475 36.91 -10.58 24.07
CA LYS A 475 36.64 -11.31 25.32
C LYS A 475 35.22 -11.07 25.83
N GLU A 476 34.78 -9.81 25.86
CA GLU A 476 33.47 -9.47 26.39
C GLU A 476 32.35 -9.84 25.40
N LEU A 477 32.60 -9.78 24.09
CA LEU A 477 31.71 -10.29 23.07
C LEU A 477 31.52 -11.81 23.14
N VAL A 478 32.60 -12.57 23.36
CA VAL A 478 32.56 -14.04 23.60
C VAL A 478 31.74 -14.35 24.85
N ASN A 479 31.94 -13.60 25.94
CA ASN A 479 31.09 -13.75 27.13
C ASN A 479 29.60 -13.55 26.82
N LEU A 480 29.25 -12.52 26.03
CA LEU A 480 27.89 -12.25 25.61
C LEU A 480 27.36 -13.36 24.69
N TYR A 481 28.17 -13.89 23.78
CA TYR A 481 27.82 -14.99 22.89
C TYR A 481 27.43 -16.27 23.65
N HIS A 482 27.94 -16.47 24.85
CA HIS A 482 27.55 -17.56 25.74
C HIS A 482 26.39 -17.26 26.68
N SER A 483 25.68 -16.14 26.48
CA SER A 483 24.46 -15.80 27.20
C SER A 483 23.33 -16.85 26.98
N ASN A 484 22.41 -16.96 27.94
CA ASN A 484 21.20 -17.76 27.78
C ASN A 484 20.14 -17.09 26.84
N ASN A 485 20.26 -15.77 26.58
CA ASN A 485 19.37 -15.05 25.70
C ASN A 485 19.87 -15.16 24.25
N PRO A 486 19.14 -15.82 23.33
CA PRO A 486 19.59 -16.01 21.95
C PRO A 486 19.76 -14.69 21.18
N ARG A 487 18.99 -13.66 21.51
CA ARG A 487 19.13 -12.34 20.86
C ARG A 487 20.42 -11.63 21.26
N TYR A 488 20.84 -11.76 22.51
CA TYR A 488 22.13 -11.23 22.95
C TYR A 488 23.29 -12.00 22.29
N ARG A 489 23.14 -13.31 22.11
CA ARG A 489 24.07 -14.15 21.37
C ARG A 489 24.22 -13.71 19.92
N ALA A 490 23.10 -13.44 19.24
CA ALA A 490 23.09 -12.96 17.86
C ALA A 490 23.78 -11.60 17.73
N ARG A 491 23.48 -10.63 18.63
CA ARG A 491 24.15 -9.32 18.64
C ARG A 491 25.67 -9.44 18.83
N ALA A 492 26.12 -10.37 19.66
CA ALA A 492 27.54 -10.66 19.82
C ALA A 492 28.14 -11.30 18.56
N LEU A 493 27.43 -12.26 17.92
CA LEU A 493 27.89 -12.94 16.72
C LEU A 493 28.13 -11.96 15.56
N TRP A 494 27.21 -10.99 15.35
CA TRP A 494 27.36 -9.95 14.32
C TRP A 494 28.67 -9.16 14.48
N LEU A 495 29.05 -8.81 15.71
CA LEU A 495 30.30 -8.11 15.98
C LEU A 495 31.51 -9.04 15.91
N LEU A 496 31.42 -10.26 16.44
CA LEU A 496 32.49 -11.26 16.37
C LEU A 496 32.82 -11.64 14.92
N SER A 497 31.82 -11.71 14.04
CA SER A 497 32.00 -12.01 12.62
C SER A 497 32.86 -10.98 11.88
N LYS A 498 32.94 -9.75 12.39
CA LYS A 498 33.72 -8.65 11.80
C LYS A 498 35.18 -8.56 12.32
N LEU A 499 35.57 -9.44 13.25
CA LEU A 499 36.94 -9.52 13.74
C LEU A 499 37.84 -10.23 12.72
N PRO A 500 39.17 -10.08 12.78
CA PRO A 500 40.10 -10.76 11.88
C PRO A 500 39.93 -12.29 11.84
N ASN A 501 39.56 -12.91 12.98
CA ASN A 501 39.24 -14.33 13.13
C ASN A 501 37.73 -14.62 13.05
N GLY A 502 36.93 -13.72 12.49
CA GLY A 502 35.48 -13.78 12.41
C GLY A 502 34.95 -15.04 11.72
N ALA A 503 35.66 -15.54 10.71
CA ALA A 503 35.32 -16.78 10.03
C ALA A 503 35.24 -18.01 10.97
N ASP A 504 36.01 -18.07 12.04
CA ASP A 504 35.96 -19.19 12.99
C ASP A 504 34.69 -19.11 13.88
N TYR A 505 34.30 -17.90 14.27
CA TYR A 505 33.04 -17.68 14.99
C TYR A 505 31.82 -18.03 14.11
N ILE A 506 31.81 -17.63 12.84
CA ILE A 506 30.80 -17.99 11.87
C ILE A 506 30.68 -19.52 11.73
N LYS A 507 31.82 -20.21 11.47
CA LYS A 507 31.86 -21.68 11.33
C LYS A 507 31.37 -22.42 12.57
N THR A 508 31.65 -21.87 13.77
CA THR A 508 31.16 -22.41 15.04
C THR A 508 29.66 -22.21 15.17
N ALA A 509 29.15 -21.00 14.84
CA ALA A 509 27.73 -20.65 14.93
C ALA A 509 26.86 -21.40 13.91
N LEU A 510 27.38 -21.77 12.73
CA LEU A 510 26.72 -22.63 11.76
C LEU A 510 26.37 -24.04 12.32
N ARG A 511 26.99 -24.44 13.43
CA ARG A 511 26.72 -25.72 14.12
C ARG A 511 26.00 -25.55 15.46
N ASP A 512 25.53 -24.37 15.74
CA ASP A 512 24.85 -24.07 17.01
C ASP A 512 23.57 -24.89 17.17
N LYS A 513 23.21 -25.23 18.41
CA LYS A 513 21.96 -25.93 18.72
C LYS A 513 20.71 -25.10 18.40
N ASP A 514 20.85 -23.79 18.47
CA ASP A 514 19.77 -22.82 18.22
C ASP A 514 19.69 -22.51 16.73
N GLU A 515 18.52 -22.74 16.11
CA GLU A 515 18.31 -22.50 14.67
C GLU A 515 18.43 -21.03 14.29
N ASP A 516 18.04 -20.07 15.17
CA ASP A 516 18.15 -18.65 14.89
C ASP A 516 19.60 -18.17 14.88
N ILE A 517 20.45 -18.78 15.70
CA ILE A 517 21.91 -18.54 15.65
C ILE A 517 22.50 -19.12 14.35
N ARG A 518 22.05 -20.30 13.90
CA ARG A 518 22.52 -20.84 12.60
C ARG A 518 22.05 -19.95 11.43
N ILE A 519 20.81 -19.42 11.46
CA ILE A 519 20.30 -18.46 10.48
C ILE A 519 21.14 -17.19 10.47
N THR A 520 21.42 -16.62 11.64
CA THR A 520 22.30 -15.44 11.79
C THR A 520 23.70 -15.73 11.25
N ALA A 521 24.24 -16.93 11.50
CA ALA A 521 25.56 -17.32 11.00
C ALA A 521 25.60 -17.46 9.47
N ILE A 522 24.50 -17.92 8.81
CA ILE A 522 24.40 -17.95 7.35
C ILE A 522 24.47 -16.51 6.78
N ARG A 523 23.71 -15.58 7.36
CA ARG A 523 23.72 -14.18 6.95
C ARG A 523 25.10 -13.55 7.12
N ALA A 524 25.71 -13.76 8.27
CA ALA A 524 27.06 -13.29 8.54
C ALA A 524 28.12 -13.94 7.61
N ALA A 525 27.92 -15.22 7.24
CA ALA A 525 28.78 -15.90 6.27
C ALA A 525 28.67 -15.30 4.87
N THR A 526 27.44 -15.02 4.42
CA THR A 526 27.18 -14.36 3.12
C THR A 526 27.85 -12.99 3.08
N GLU A 527 27.68 -12.17 4.12
CA GLU A 527 28.29 -10.84 4.20
C GLU A 527 29.84 -10.90 4.22
N ALA A 528 30.40 -11.87 4.94
CA ALA A 528 31.86 -12.03 5.09
C ALA A 528 32.51 -12.86 3.96
N GLY A 529 31.73 -13.39 3.00
CA GLY A 529 32.25 -14.28 1.95
C GLY A 529 32.78 -15.61 2.48
N VAL A 530 32.27 -16.10 3.60
CA VAL A 530 32.67 -17.37 4.22
C VAL A 530 31.84 -18.51 3.64
N THR A 531 32.52 -19.43 2.93
CA THR A 531 31.86 -20.60 2.36
C THR A 531 31.67 -21.71 3.42
N TYR A 532 30.58 -22.46 3.34
CA TYR A 532 30.25 -23.58 4.24
C TYR A 532 29.81 -24.85 3.50
N GLY A 533 29.83 -24.84 2.14
CA GLY A 533 29.55 -25.97 1.26
C GLY A 533 28.17 -26.59 1.54
N ASN A 534 28.11 -27.91 1.61
CA ASN A 534 26.86 -28.66 1.81
C ASN A 534 26.45 -28.85 3.29
N MET A 535 27.10 -28.18 4.23
CA MET A 535 26.90 -28.42 5.67
C MET A 535 25.43 -28.31 6.12
N LEU A 536 24.67 -27.39 5.53
CA LEU A 536 23.29 -27.06 5.93
C LEU A 536 22.21 -27.71 5.06
N VAL A 537 22.61 -28.48 4.04
CA VAL A 537 21.66 -29.12 3.12
C VAL A 537 20.74 -30.11 3.83
N THR A 538 21.21 -30.75 4.90
CA THR A 538 20.42 -31.69 5.72
C THR A 538 20.07 -31.14 7.10
N ASP A 539 20.12 -29.82 7.30
CA ASP A 539 19.72 -29.23 8.57
C ASP A 539 18.27 -29.65 8.96
N PRO A 540 18.01 -30.03 10.21
CA PRO A 540 16.66 -30.43 10.62
C PRO A 540 15.63 -29.30 10.52
N SER A 541 16.05 -28.04 10.63
CA SER A 541 15.14 -26.89 10.57
C SER A 541 14.85 -26.47 9.13
N PRO A 542 13.56 -26.47 8.71
CA PRO A 542 13.17 -25.91 7.41
C PRO A 542 13.56 -24.42 7.27
N ALA A 543 13.54 -23.66 8.36
CA ALA A 543 13.93 -22.25 8.36
C ALA A 543 15.42 -22.04 8.08
N VAL A 544 16.29 -22.93 8.61
CA VAL A 544 17.73 -22.90 8.29
C VAL A 544 17.96 -23.28 6.84
N ARG A 545 17.30 -24.34 6.34
CA ARG A 545 17.40 -24.73 4.92
C ARG A 545 16.91 -23.65 3.98
N ARG A 546 15.77 -22.96 4.33
CA ARG A 546 15.30 -21.79 3.60
C ARG A 546 16.36 -20.68 3.56
N GLN A 547 17.02 -20.36 4.69
CA GLN A 547 18.05 -19.32 4.71
C GLN A 547 19.27 -19.74 3.87
N ALA A 548 19.63 -21.02 3.87
CA ALA A 548 20.68 -21.53 3.00
C ALA A 548 20.33 -21.39 1.51
N LEU A 549 19.04 -21.57 1.13
CA LEU A 549 18.55 -21.31 -0.23
C LEU A 549 18.68 -19.82 -0.59
N LEU A 550 18.29 -18.90 0.29
CA LEU A 550 18.41 -17.46 0.02
C LEU A 550 19.87 -17.04 -0.19
N ALA A 551 20.80 -17.64 0.58
CA ALA A 551 22.25 -17.40 0.41
C ALA A 551 22.82 -17.95 -0.92
N MET A 552 22.07 -18.76 -1.68
CA MET A 552 22.46 -19.22 -3.01
C MET A 552 22.12 -18.23 -4.13
N TYR A 553 21.39 -17.14 -3.81
CA TYR A 553 21.04 -16.11 -4.80
C TYR A 553 22.31 -15.60 -5.50
N HIS A 554 22.31 -15.71 -6.83
CA HIS A 554 23.44 -15.35 -7.73
C HIS A 554 24.78 -16.00 -7.35
N SER A 555 24.79 -17.13 -6.63
CA SER A 555 26.01 -17.84 -6.29
C SER A 555 26.71 -18.42 -7.53
N HIS A 556 28.04 -18.35 -7.54
CA HIS A 556 28.89 -18.93 -8.57
C HIS A 556 29.65 -20.18 -8.08
N GLU A 557 29.29 -20.71 -6.91
CA GLU A 557 29.94 -21.92 -6.37
C GLU A 557 29.58 -23.15 -7.25
N ALA A 558 30.59 -23.96 -7.56
CA ALA A 558 30.45 -25.08 -8.50
C ALA A 558 29.49 -26.18 -8.01
N ASP A 559 29.37 -26.37 -6.69
CA ASP A 559 28.50 -27.35 -6.06
C ASP A 559 27.10 -26.81 -5.73
N MET A 560 26.83 -25.52 -5.97
CA MET A 560 25.55 -24.87 -5.65
C MET A 560 24.36 -25.58 -6.32
N PRO A 561 24.38 -25.97 -7.63
CA PRO A 561 23.23 -26.64 -8.25
C PRO A 561 22.92 -28.01 -7.59
N ALA A 562 23.95 -28.77 -7.18
CA ALA A 562 23.75 -30.04 -6.48
C ALA A 562 23.18 -29.81 -5.09
N ASN A 563 23.67 -28.83 -4.33
CA ASN A 563 23.16 -28.46 -3.01
C ASN A 563 21.71 -27.96 -3.09
N TRP A 564 21.41 -27.13 -4.08
CA TRP A 564 20.03 -26.68 -4.35
C TRP A 564 19.09 -27.86 -4.62
N ALA A 565 19.50 -28.81 -5.45
CA ALA A 565 18.70 -29.96 -5.80
C ALA A 565 18.37 -30.83 -4.56
N LEU A 566 19.34 -31.03 -3.66
CA LEU A 566 19.14 -31.76 -2.42
C LEU A 566 18.19 -31.01 -1.45
N LEU A 567 18.22 -29.68 -1.41
CA LEU A 567 17.29 -28.85 -0.66
C LEU A 567 15.88 -28.91 -1.30
N ALA A 568 15.78 -28.87 -2.62
CA ALA A 568 14.51 -29.00 -3.34
C ALA A 568 13.83 -30.35 -3.09
N ALA A 569 14.60 -31.46 -2.97
CA ALA A 569 14.07 -32.77 -2.63
C ALA A 569 13.48 -32.87 -1.22
N GLN A 570 13.69 -31.90 -0.35
CA GLN A 570 13.14 -31.82 1.01
C GLN A 570 11.93 -30.88 1.11
N TYR A 571 11.47 -30.32 0.00
CA TYR A 571 10.23 -29.55 -0.04
C TYR A 571 9.02 -30.47 0.22
N ASP A 572 8.11 -30.04 1.12
CA ASP A 572 6.98 -30.84 1.61
C ASP A 572 5.70 -30.71 0.77
N GLY A 573 5.75 -29.90 -0.30
CA GLY A 573 4.59 -29.63 -1.15
C GLY A 573 3.56 -28.65 -0.55
N LYS A 574 3.85 -28.01 0.58
CA LYS A 574 2.90 -27.11 1.29
C LYS A 574 3.49 -25.77 1.71
N ASP A 575 4.76 -25.75 2.05
CA ASP A 575 5.43 -24.57 2.57
C ASP A 575 5.76 -23.56 1.45
N ARG A 576 4.90 -22.56 1.28
CA ARG A 576 5.07 -21.59 0.22
C ARG A 576 6.32 -20.72 0.40
N TRP A 577 6.74 -20.37 1.62
CA TRP A 577 8.00 -19.62 1.83
C TRP A 577 9.21 -20.44 1.40
N TYR A 578 9.19 -21.74 1.66
CA TYR A 578 10.26 -22.63 1.22
C TYR A 578 10.33 -22.75 -0.31
N LEU A 579 9.16 -22.88 -0.97
CA LEU A 579 9.08 -22.93 -2.43
C LEU A 579 9.61 -21.63 -3.08
N GLU A 580 9.24 -20.47 -2.52
CA GLU A 580 9.75 -19.20 -3.06
C GLU A 580 11.24 -19.01 -2.79
N ALA A 581 11.76 -19.47 -1.65
CA ALA A 581 13.20 -19.49 -1.40
C ALA A 581 13.95 -20.39 -2.38
N LEU A 582 13.38 -21.55 -2.78
CA LEU A 582 13.93 -22.37 -3.88
C LEU A 582 14.03 -21.54 -5.16
N GLY A 583 12.97 -20.77 -5.49
CA GLY A 583 12.96 -19.92 -6.65
C GLY A 583 13.98 -18.79 -6.61
N ILE A 584 14.15 -18.14 -5.47
CA ILE A 584 15.12 -17.06 -5.25
C ILE A 584 16.55 -17.63 -5.34
N GLY A 585 16.83 -18.75 -4.65
CA GLY A 585 18.15 -19.35 -4.67
C GLY A 585 18.59 -19.89 -6.02
N ALA A 586 17.64 -20.24 -6.90
CA ALA A 586 17.95 -20.69 -8.27
C ALA A 586 18.11 -19.52 -9.26
N ASP A 587 17.84 -18.27 -8.85
CA ASP A 587 17.93 -17.13 -9.77
C ASP A 587 19.32 -17.07 -10.43
N SER A 588 19.37 -16.73 -11.72
CA SER A 588 20.55 -16.82 -12.61
C SER A 588 21.08 -18.25 -12.87
N ASN A 589 20.67 -19.27 -12.09
CA ASN A 589 21.21 -20.65 -12.16
C ASN A 589 20.11 -21.71 -12.42
N TRP A 590 18.89 -21.30 -12.77
CA TRP A 590 17.75 -22.21 -12.94
C TRP A 590 18.03 -23.44 -13.81
N ALA A 591 18.73 -23.29 -14.92
CA ALA A 591 18.99 -24.41 -15.84
C ALA A 591 19.82 -25.51 -15.16
N ALA A 592 20.90 -25.13 -14.47
CA ALA A 592 21.78 -26.07 -13.78
C ALA A 592 21.12 -26.68 -12.54
N CYS A 593 20.40 -25.90 -11.76
CA CYS A 593 19.65 -26.33 -10.57
C CYS A 593 18.56 -27.34 -10.95
N PHE A 594 17.75 -27.02 -11.95
CA PHE A 594 16.67 -27.86 -12.42
C PHE A 594 17.17 -29.17 -13.04
N ASP A 595 18.27 -29.13 -13.82
CA ASP A 595 18.90 -30.33 -14.38
C ASP A 595 19.48 -31.24 -13.27
N ALA A 596 20.10 -30.66 -12.26
CA ALA A 596 20.59 -31.43 -11.10
C ALA A 596 19.43 -32.11 -10.31
N TRP A 597 18.33 -31.37 -10.08
CA TRP A 597 17.16 -31.90 -9.40
C TRP A 597 16.50 -33.04 -10.19
N ARG A 598 16.35 -32.89 -11.49
CA ARG A 598 15.75 -33.94 -12.36
C ARG A 598 16.52 -35.25 -12.37
N LYS A 599 17.78 -35.25 -11.98
CA LYS A 599 18.61 -36.46 -11.85
C LYS A 599 18.36 -37.22 -10.54
N LEU A 600 17.67 -36.58 -9.57
CA LEU A 600 17.30 -37.22 -8.32
C LEU A 600 16.06 -38.11 -8.51
N PRO A 601 15.87 -39.14 -7.64
CA PRO A 601 14.64 -39.91 -7.63
C PRO A 601 13.43 -39.02 -7.30
N PRO A 602 12.24 -39.27 -7.89
CA PRO A 602 11.02 -38.53 -7.57
C PRO A 602 10.70 -38.55 -6.08
N ASN A 603 10.13 -37.46 -5.58
CA ASN A 603 9.71 -37.35 -4.18
C ASN A 603 8.49 -38.28 -3.91
N LYS A 604 8.73 -39.45 -3.34
CA LYS A 604 7.68 -40.45 -3.06
C LYS A 604 6.81 -40.08 -1.86
N GLN A 605 7.29 -39.26 -0.93
CA GLN A 605 6.54 -38.85 0.25
C GLN A 605 5.59 -37.69 -0.06
N HIS A 606 5.99 -36.82 -0.98
CA HIS A 606 5.24 -35.62 -1.36
C HIS A 606 5.25 -35.47 -2.90
N PRO A 607 4.46 -36.28 -3.63
CA PRO A 607 4.43 -36.20 -5.10
C PRO A 607 4.03 -34.83 -5.66
N GLU A 608 3.21 -34.06 -4.91
CA GLU A 608 2.78 -32.71 -5.26
C GLU A 608 3.95 -31.73 -5.26
N ALA A 609 4.99 -31.97 -4.45
CA ALA A 609 6.15 -31.11 -4.35
C ALA A 609 6.87 -30.96 -5.71
N ASP A 610 6.98 -32.05 -6.46
CA ASP A 610 7.57 -32.04 -7.80
C ASP A 610 6.77 -31.15 -8.77
N ASN A 611 5.44 -31.16 -8.68
CA ASN A 611 4.55 -30.33 -9.50
C ASN A 611 4.73 -28.84 -9.18
N ASP A 612 4.90 -28.50 -7.92
CA ASP A 612 5.12 -27.13 -7.48
C ASP A 612 6.48 -26.59 -7.91
N ILE A 613 7.53 -27.41 -7.84
CA ILE A 613 8.86 -27.06 -8.32
C ILE A 613 8.84 -26.80 -9.84
N ILE A 614 8.15 -27.68 -10.61
CA ILE A 614 7.94 -27.49 -12.07
C ILE A 614 7.19 -26.18 -12.34
N TRP A 615 6.11 -25.91 -11.61
CA TRP A 615 5.31 -24.71 -11.76
C TRP A 615 6.09 -23.42 -11.41
N ARG A 616 6.98 -23.49 -10.40
CA ARG A 616 7.81 -22.34 -9.97
C ARG A 616 9.02 -22.08 -10.86
N ALA A 617 9.46 -23.07 -11.63
CA ALA A 617 10.69 -23.00 -12.40
C ALA A 617 10.69 -21.87 -13.44
N ARG A 618 11.90 -21.35 -13.74
CA ARG A 618 12.16 -20.32 -14.76
C ARG A 618 13.19 -20.81 -15.78
N THR A 619 13.02 -22.05 -16.26
CA THR A 619 13.89 -22.64 -17.29
C THR A 619 13.07 -23.34 -18.36
N PRO A 620 13.41 -23.21 -19.66
CA PRO A 620 12.68 -23.86 -20.76
C PRO A 620 12.52 -25.38 -20.60
N ALA A 621 13.43 -26.02 -19.86
CA ALA A 621 13.37 -27.44 -19.56
C ALA A 621 12.11 -27.85 -18.74
N ALA A 622 11.46 -26.90 -18.08
CA ALA A 622 10.21 -27.15 -17.34
C ALA A 622 8.96 -27.14 -18.25
N LEU A 623 9.00 -26.47 -19.41
CA LEU A 623 7.83 -26.32 -20.29
C LEU A 623 7.19 -27.66 -20.75
N PRO A 624 7.95 -28.68 -21.19
CA PRO A 624 7.37 -29.98 -21.52
C PRO A 624 6.72 -30.67 -20.33
N LEU A 625 7.26 -30.47 -19.11
CA LEU A 625 6.71 -31.03 -17.88
C LEU A 625 5.43 -30.30 -17.47
N LEU A 626 5.37 -28.98 -17.61
CA LEU A 626 4.12 -28.20 -17.42
C LEU A 626 3.02 -28.69 -18.38
N ALA A 627 3.36 -28.93 -19.65
CA ALA A 627 2.42 -29.47 -20.62
C ALA A 627 1.93 -30.90 -20.21
N ALA A 628 2.80 -31.74 -19.68
CA ALA A 628 2.42 -33.05 -19.16
C ALA A 628 1.52 -32.93 -17.92
N LEU A 629 1.78 -31.97 -17.03
CA LEU A 629 0.90 -31.67 -15.89
C LEU A 629 -0.51 -31.27 -16.36
N ILE A 630 -0.60 -30.38 -17.35
CA ILE A 630 -1.89 -29.92 -17.91
C ILE A 630 -2.70 -31.07 -18.53
N GLN A 631 -2.05 -32.07 -19.09
CA GLN A 631 -2.70 -33.21 -19.72
C GLN A 631 -3.13 -34.32 -18.73
N ARG A 632 -2.99 -34.14 -17.43
CA ARG A 632 -3.47 -35.09 -16.43
C ARG A 632 -5.00 -35.04 -16.30
N GLU A 633 -5.64 -36.18 -16.40
CA GLU A 633 -7.12 -36.29 -16.38
C GLU A 633 -7.75 -35.89 -15.06
N GLU A 634 -7.03 -36.12 -13.94
CA GLU A 634 -7.46 -35.79 -12.58
C GLU A 634 -7.52 -34.28 -12.29
N ASN A 635 -6.91 -33.43 -13.10
CA ASN A 635 -6.89 -32.00 -12.85
C ASN A 635 -8.29 -31.39 -12.88
N ASP A 636 -8.57 -30.57 -11.88
CA ASP A 636 -9.69 -29.66 -11.91
C ASP A 636 -9.37 -28.41 -12.80
N PRO A 637 -10.38 -27.60 -13.16
CA PRO A 637 -10.17 -26.40 -13.97
C PRO A 637 -9.23 -25.37 -13.37
N MET A 638 -9.15 -25.26 -12.03
CA MET A 638 -8.27 -24.28 -11.36
C MET A 638 -6.81 -24.72 -11.41
N GLN A 639 -6.55 -26.04 -11.24
CA GLN A 639 -5.20 -26.59 -11.41
C GLN A 639 -4.68 -26.35 -12.82
N ASN A 640 -5.51 -26.53 -13.85
CA ASN A 640 -5.10 -26.22 -15.23
C ASN A 640 -4.80 -24.75 -15.41
N LYS A 641 -5.64 -23.83 -14.88
CA LYS A 641 -5.36 -22.39 -14.93
C LYS A 641 -4.04 -22.03 -14.23
N ARG A 642 -3.74 -22.68 -13.09
CA ARG A 642 -2.48 -22.50 -12.36
C ARG A 642 -1.27 -22.86 -13.21
N TYR A 643 -1.30 -24.02 -13.91
CA TYR A 643 -0.20 -24.44 -14.77
C TYR A 643 -0.09 -23.56 -16.03
N PHE A 644 -1.21 -23.15 -16.62
CA PHE A 644 -1.19 -22.21 -17.74
C PHE A 644 -0.62 -20.84 -17.34
N ARG A 645 -0.89 -20.35 -16.13
CA ARG A 645 -0.32 -19.09 -15.64
C ARG A 645 1.22 -19.11 -15.64
N ALA A 646 1.83 -20.25 -15.37
CA ALA A 646 3.29 -20.40 -15.41
C ALA A 646 3.91 -20.08 -16.80
N PHE A 647 3.18 -20.28 -17.89
CA PHE A 647 3.66 -19.98 -19.24
C PHE A 647 3.88 -18.47 -19.47
N ASP A 648 3.18 -17.59 -18.75
CA ASP A 648 3.36 -16.14 -18.86
C ASP A 648 4.77 -15.68 -18.48
N PHE A 649 5.49 -16.48 -17.70
CA PHE A 649 6.84 -16.20 -17.23
C PHE A 649 7.96 -16.71 -18.16
N TYR A 650 7.61 -17.16 -19.36
CA TYR A 650 8.57 -17.60 -20.36
C TYR A 650 8.48 -16.75 -21.62
N PRO A 651 9.61 -16.49 -22.31
CA PRO A 651 9.57 -15.84 -23.61
C PRO A 651 8.67 -16.58 -24.61
N ALA A 652 7.90 -15.82 -25.39
CA ALA A 652 6.96 -16.40 -26.36
C ALA A 652 7.60 -17.39 -27.34
N LYS A 653 8.87 -17.16 -27.76
CA LYS A 653 9.61 -18.08 -28.61
C LYS A 653 9.80 -19.49 -28.04
N GLU A 654 9.80 -19.60 -26.70
CA GLU A 654 9.98 -20.87 -25.98
C GLU A 654 8.63 -21.51 -25.65
N SER A 655 7.64 -20.73 -25.24
CA SER A 655 6.31 -21.22 -24.82
C SER A 655 5.41 -21.57 -26.01
N THR A 656 5.44 -20.82 -27.11
CA THR A 656 4.56 -21.03 -28.27
C THR A 656 4.61 -22.45 -28.86
N PRO A 657 5.79 -23.09 -29.10
CA PRO A 657 5.82 -24.45 -29.63
C PRO A 657 5.13 -25.47 -28.72
N VAL A 658 5.26 -25.30 -27.39
CA VAL A 658 4.66 -26.20 -26.41
C VAL A 658 3.15 -25.98 -26.33
N LEU A 659 2.69 -24.73 -26.33
CA LEU A 659 1.26 -24.38 -26.37
C LEU A 659 0.58 -24.89 -27.65
N LEU A 660 1.23 -24.80 -28.82
CA LEU A 660 0.74 -25.38 -30.08
C LEU A 660 0.68 -26.91 -30.01
N GLY A 661 1.62 -27.54 -29.30
CA GLY A 661 1.59 -28.98 -29.02
C GLY A 661 0.38 -29.41 -28.18
N LEU A 662 -0.01 -28.62 -27.19
CA LEU A 662 -1.20 -28.87 -26.35
C LEU A 662 -2.51 -28.88 -27.15
N LEU A 663 -2.62 -28.09 -28.24
CA LEU A 663 -3.81 -28.08 -29.11
C LEU A 663 -4.05 -29.43 -29.81
N LYS A 664 -3.04 -30.28 -29.89
CA LYS A 664 -3.10 -31.63 -30.52
C LYS A 664 -3.30 -32.77 -29.52
N GLY A 665 -3.56 -32.45 -28.26
CA GLY A 665 -3.76 -33.42 -27.19
C GLY A 665 -5.07 -34.23 -27.34
N HIS A 666 -5.23 -35.25 -26.51
CA HIS A 666 -6.39 -36.16 -26.49
C HIS A 666 -7.00 -36.27 -25.09
N HIS A 667 -7.06 -35.18 -24.36
CA HIS A 667 -7.62 -35.12 -23.03
C HIS A 667 -9.19 -35.14 -23.05
N PRO A 668 -9.89 -35.77 -22.09
CA PRO A 668 -11.35 -35.73 -22.03
C PRO A 668 -11.94 -34.31 -22.01
N LYS A 669 -11.20 -33.33 -21.48
CA LYS A 669 -11.54 -31.89 -21.49
C LYS A 669 -10.68 -31.10 -22.48
N GLN A 670 -10.36 -31.69 -23.65
CA GLN A 670 -9.39 -31.10 -24.60
C GLN A 670 -9.83 -29.70 -25.08
N ASP A 671 -11.13 -29.50 -25.33
CA ASP A 671 -11.63 -28.17 -25.77
C ASP A 671 -11.39 -27.09 -24.70
N TYR A 672 -11.45 -27.42 -23.40
CA TYR A 672 -11.11 -26.50 -22.32
C TYR A 672 -9.61 -26.19 -22.29
N ILE A 673 -8.75 -27.19 -22.45
CA ILE A 673 -7.29 -27.01 -22.57
C ILE A 673 -6.97 -26.13 -23.78
N ASN A 674 -7.60 -26.40 -24.92
CA ASN A 674 -7.43 -25.59 -26.13
C ASN A 674 -7.85 -24.14 -25.89
N ALA A 675 -8.95 -23.93 -25.16
CA ALA A 675 -9.43 -22.58 -24.86
C ALA A 675 -8.41 -21.79 -24.02
N LEU A 676 -7.82 -22.41 -23.00
CA LEU A 676 -6.75 -21.81 -22.20
C LEU A 676 -5.48 -21.57 -23.03
N ALA A 677 -5.09 -22.52 -23.90
CA ALA A 677 -3.94 -22.35 -24.79
C ALA A 677 -4.13 -21.18 -25.76
N PHE A 678 -5.33 -21.04 -26.36
CA PHE A 678 -5.65 -19.89 -27.21
C PHE A 678 -5.62 -18.57 -26.45
N MET A 679 -5.97 -18.53 -25.17
CA MET A 679 -5.81 -17.32 -24.36
C MET A 679 -4.35 -16.91 -24.19
N GLN A 680 -3.40 -17.86 -24.17
CA GLN A 680 -1.97 -17.63 -24.01
C GLN A 680 -1.26 -17.33 -25.35
N LEU A 681 -1.61 -18.03 -26.43
CA LEU A 681 -0.97 -17.91 -27.74
C LEU A 681 -1.16 -16.53 -28.35
N ASP A 682 -0.09 -15.96 -28.93
CA ASP A 682 -0.22 -14.75 -29.75
C ASP A 682 -1.06 -15.06 -31.01
N ALA A 683 -1.99 -14.15 -31.34
CA ALA A 683 -2.83 -14.27 -32.54
C ALA A 683 -2.02 -14.34 -33.84
N GLY A 684 -0.86 -13.69 -33.89
CA GLY A 684 0.06 -13.72 -35.00
C GLY A 684 0.83 -15.04 -35.17
N ALA A 685 0.96 -15.82 -34.10
CA ALA A 685 1.69 -17.10 -34.11
C ALA A 685 0.86 -18.28 -34.64
N LEU A 686 -0.47 -18.11 -34.84
CA LEU A 686 -1.32 -19.20 -35.26
C LEU A 686 -1.27 -19.45 -36.76
N PRO A 687 -1.09 -20.72 -37.21
CA PRO A 687 -1.29 -21.10 -38.60
C PRO A 687 -2.76 -20.89 -38.99
N ARG A 688 -3.00 -20.19 -40.10
CA ARG A 688 -4.36 -19.96 -40.63
C ARG A 688 -4.83 -21.18 -41.43
N THR A 689 -5.09 -22.31 -40.75
CA THR A 689 -5.59 -23.56 -41.33
C THR A 689 -7.03 -23.80 -40.94
N GLY A 690 -7.78 -24.58 -41.74
CA GLY A 690 -9.17 -24.98 -41.42
C GLY A 690 -9.27 -25.79 -40.10
N GLU A 691 -8.25 -26.59 -39.79
CA GLU A 691 -8.16 -27.33 -38.54
C GLU A 691 -8.05 -26.37 -37.34
N MET A 692 -7.19 -25.38 -37.41
CA MET A 692 -6.98 -24.41 -36.35
C MET A 692 -8.23 -23.55 -36.11
N ALA A 693 -8.94 -23.18 -37.20
CA ALA A 693 -10.23 -22.49 -37.10
C ALA A 693 -11.28 -23.34 -36.37
N LYS A 694 -11.31 -24.65 -36.65
CA LYS A 694 -12.24 -25.60 -35.99
C LYS A 694 -11.91 -25.72 -34.48
N LEU A 695 -10.63 -25.87 -34.11
CA LEU A 695 -10.21 -25.93 -32.69
C LEU A 695 -10.56 -24.65 -31.95
N LEU A 696 -10.34 -23.48 -32.57
CA LEU A 696 -10.68 -22.19 -31.96
C LEU A 696 -12.20 -22.04 -31.81
N HIS A 697 -12.99 -22.50 -32.80
CA HIS A 697 -14.44 -22.49 -32.71
C HIS A 697 -14.94 -23.35 -31.52
N ASN A 698 -14.40 -24.56 -31.35
CA ASN A 698 -14.73 -25.43 -30.22
C ASN A 698 -14.35 -24.76 -28.88
N ALA A 699 -13.16 -24.16 -28.82
CA ALA A 699 -12.69 -23.43 -27.64
C ALA A 699 -13.62 -22.26 -27.25
N LEU A 700 -14.18 -21.53 -28.22
CA LEU A 700 -15.16 -20.48 -27.97
C LEU A 700 -16.45 -21.01 -27.31
N GLN A 701 -16.90 -22.23 -27.64
CA GLN A 701 -18.07 -22.80 -27.02
C GLN A 701 -17.88 -23.08 -25.51
N VAL A 702 -16.66 -23.40 -25.09
CA VAL A 702 -16.29 -23.58 -23.68
C VAL A 702 -16.55 -22.32 -22.85
N PHE A 703 -16.26 -21.16 -23.43
CA PHE A 703 -16.41 -19.85 -22.77
C PHE A 703 -17.66 -19.09 -23.18
N LYS A 704 -18.60 -19.73 -23.87
CA LYS A 704 -19.88 -19.13 -24.21
C LYS A 704 -20.51 -18.46 -22.97
N ASP A 705 -21.01 -17.25 -23.12
CA ASP A 705 -21.61 -16.44 -22.07
C ASP A 705 -20.64 -15.97 -20.95
N ARG A 706 -19.33 -16.16 -21.11
CA ARG A 706 -18.28 -15.65 -20.23
C ARG A 706 -17.51 -14.51 -20.90
N THR A 707 -16.77 -13.77 -20.11
CA THR A 707 -15.95 -12.66 -20.60
C THR A 707 -14.78 -13.15 -21.46
N GLU A 708 -14.25 -14.34 -21.14
CA GLU A 708 -13.19 -15.02 -21.91
C GLU A 708 -13.60 -15.27 -23.37
N PHE A 709 -14.90 -15.49 -23.65
CA PHE A 709 -15.40 -15.56 -25.04
C PHE A 709 -15.15 -14.24 -25.76
N ILE A 710 -15.49 -13.10 -25.14
CA ILE A 710 -15.30 -11.76 -25.72
C ILE A 710 -13.82 -11.49 -25.93
N ASP A 711 -12.97 -11.86 -24.96
CA ASP A 711 -11.51 -11.73 -25.04
C ASP A 711 -10.93 -12.49 -26.26
N LEU A 712 -11.34 -13.74 -26.47
CA LEU A 712 -10.90 -14.53 -27.64
C LEU A 712 -11.42 -13.95 -28.96
N VAL A 713 -12.70 -13.56 -29.04
CA VAL A 713 -13.26 -12.95 -30.25
C VAL A 713 -12.51 -11.67 -30.60
N ARG A 714 -12.19 -10.82 -29.64
CA ARG A 714 -11.45 -9.58 -29.81
C ARG A 714 -10.00 -9.85 -30.22
N LYS A 715 -9.32 -10.79 -29.52
CA LYS A 715 -7.93 -11.14 -29.75
C LYS A 715 -7.69 -11.65 -31.19
N TYR A 716 -8.57 -12.52 -31.66
CA TYR A 716 -8.47 -13.13 -32.99
C TYR A 716 -9.28 -12.43 -34.07
N LYS A 717 -9.99 -11.32 -33.73
CA LYS A 717 -10.85 -10.51 -34.64
C LYS A 717 -11.87 -11.38 -35.41
N LEU A 718 -12.61 -12.21 -34.69
CA LEU A 718 -13.53 -13.21 -35.27
C LEU A 718 -14.86 -12.56 -35.68
N ARG A 719 -14.95 -12.14 -36.93
CA ARG A 719 -16.14 -11.49 -37.50
C ARG A 719 -17.37 -12.40 -37.60
N ASP A 720 -17.17 -13.69 -37.73
CA ASP A 720 -18.22 -14.73 -37.75
C ASP A 720 -18.92 -14.88 -36.39
N GLN A 721 -18.36 -14.34 -35.31
CA GLN A 721 -18.95 -14.31 -33.98
C GLN A 721 -19.78 -13.05 -33.67
N ASN A 722 -19.95 -12.15 -34.64
CA ASN A 722 -20.68 -10.89 -34.42
C ASN A 722 -22.13 -11.09 -34.00
N GLU A 723 -22.83 -12.08 -34.54
CA GLU A 723 -24.21 -12.38 -34.13
C GLU A 723 -24.25 -12.92 -32.69
N THR A 724 -23.27 -13.76 -32.28
CA THR A 724 -23.16 -14.28 -30.91
C THR A 724 -22.87 -13.14 -29.92
N LEU A 725 -21.99 -12.20 -30.26
CA LEU A 725 -21.76 -10.98 -29.47
C LEU A 725 -23.03 -10.16 -29.32
N LEU A 726 -23.75 -9.96 -30.39
CA LEU A 726 -25.03 -9.24 -30.38
C LEU A 726 -26.03 -9.91 -29.43
N GLN A 727 -26.17 -11.24 -29.49
CA GLN A 727 -27.04 -11.98 -28.57
C GLN A 727 -26.56 -11.87 -27.11
N THR A 728 -25.25 -11.89 -26.87
CA THR A 728 -24.70 -11.67 -25.52
C THR A 728 -25.09 -10.28 -24.98
N ILE A 729 -25.08 -9.23 -25.82
CA ILE A 729 -25.51 -7.89 -25.42
C ILE A 729 -26.99 -7.87 -25.06
N LEU A 730 -27.83 -8.53 -25.87
CA LEU A 730 -29.28 -8.52 -25.72
C LEU A 730 -29.78 -9.35 -24.52
N ASN A 731 -29.09 -10.45 -24.17
CA ASN A 731 -29.55 -11.43 -23.20
C ASN A 731 -28.92 -11.23 -21.78
N LYS A 732 -27.91 -10.41 -21.64
CA LYS A 732 -27.26 -10.16 -20.33
C LYS A 732 -27.90 -8.97 -19.61
N PRO A 733 -27.99 -9.01 -18.26
CA PRO A 733 -28.40 -7.83 -17.49
C PRO A 733 -27.42 -6.66 -17.73
N ALA A 734 -27.93 -5.44 -17.52
CA ALA A 734 -27.20 -4.20 -17.72
C ALA A 734 -25.93 -4.13 -16.80
N ASN A 735 -24.80 -4.60 -17.28
CA ASN A 735 -23.51 -4.60 -16.58
C ASN A 735 -22.34 -4.20 -17.50
N GLU A 736 -21.12 -4.19 -17.00
CA GLU A 736 -19.91 -3.85 -17.75
C GLU A 736 -19.65 -4.78 -18.95
N ILE A 737 -20.10 -6.03 -18.89
CA ILE A 737 -19.92 -7.00 -19.98
C ILE A 737 -20.63 -6.55 -21.25
N GLN A 738 -21.79 -5.90 -21.15
CA GLN A 738 -22.53 -5.37 -22.32
C GLN A 738 -21.73 -4.32 -23.07
N GLY A 739 -21.12 -3.36 -22.35
CA GLY A 739 -20.26 -2.32 -22.96
C GLY A 739 -19.03 -2.92 -23.64
N TYR A 740 -18.39 -3.90 -22.98
CA TYR A 740 -17.24 -4.60 -23.52
C TYR A 740 -17.58 -5.43 -24.77
N ALA A 741 -18.71 -6.15 -24.75
CA ALA A 741 -19.20 -6.90 -25.90
C ALA A 741 -19.57 -5.96 -27.08
N MET A 742 -20.21 -4.81 -26.80
CA MET A 742 -20.58 -3.81 -27.81
C MET A 742 -19.34 -3.21 -28.47
N LYS A 743 -18.33 -2.82 -27.69
CA LYS A 743 -17.04 -2.34 -28.19
C LYS A 743 -16.38 -3.38 -29.10
N THR A 744 -16.31 -4.64 -28.64
CA THR A 744 -15.74 -5.76 -29.40
C THR A 744 -16.51 -6.02 -30.69
N LEU A 745 -17.84 -5.95 -30.64
CA LEU A 745 -18.70 -6.11 -31.81
C LEU A 745 -18.38 -5.09 -32.91
N LEU A 746 -18.21 -3.81 -32.53
CA LEU A 746 -17.88 -2.76 -33.50
C LEU A 746 -16.42 -2.91 -34.00
N GLU A 747 -15.46 -3.23 -33.11
CA GLU A 747 -14.08 -3.53 -33.51
C GLU A 747 -13.96 -4.71 -34.48
N CYS A 748 -14.88 -5.67 -34.43
CA CYS A 748 -15.00 -6.80 -35.35
C CYS A 748 -15.88 -6.51 -36.60
N GLY A 749 -16.27 -5.25 -36.81
CA GLY A 749 -17.06 -4.86 -38.01
C GLY A 749 -18.56 -5.14 -37.92
N GLY A 750 -19.13 -5.30 -36.71
CA GLY A 750 -20.54 -5.61 -36.48
C GLY A 750 -21.50 -4.42 -36.57
N GLN A 751 -21.04 -3.19 -36.91
CA GLN A 751 -21.87 -2.00 -37.02
C GLN A 751 -23.13 -2.19 -37.88
N PRO A 752 -23.07 -2.85 -39.07
CA PRO A 752 -24.28 -3.06 -39.88
C PRO A 752 -25.36 -3.86 -39.16
N LEU A 753 -24.97 -4.84 -38.31
CA LEU A 753 -25.89 -5.64 -37.51
C LEU A 753 -26.59 -4.78 -36.45
N VAL A 754 -25.83 -3.91 -35.77
CA VAL A 754 -26.37 -2.99 -34.76
C VAL A 754 -27.39 -2.03 -35.41
N VAL A 755 -27.03 -1.38 -36.52
CA VAL A 755 -27.91 -0.47 -37.26
C VAL A 755 -29.19 -1.16 -37.71
N LYS A 756 -29.07 -2.38 -38.26
CA LYS A 756 -30.23 -3.20 -38.68
C LYS A 756 -31.18 -3.48 -37.52
N ARG A 757 -30.64 -3.80 -36.34
CA ARG A 757 -31.45 -4.05 -35.12
C ARG A 757 -32.10 -2.79 -34.59
N LEU A 758 -31.42 -1.65 -34.59
CA LEU A 758 -32.00 -0.36 -34.21
C LEU A 758 -33.16 0.09 -35.07
N GLN A 759 -33.17 -0.29 -36.36
CA GLN A 759 -34.21 -0.01 -37.32
C GLN A 759 -35.36 -1.05 -37.33
N GLY A 760 -35.20 -2.13 -36.59
CA GLY A 760 -36.16 -3.22 -36.47
C GLY A 760 -37.37 -2.85 -35.63
N LYS A 761 -38.40 -3.77 -35.64
CA LYS A 761 -39.63 -3.61 -34.86
C LYS A 761 -39.46 -3.91 -33.36
N ASP A 762 -38.33 -4.51 -32.97
CA ASP A 762 -38.03 -4.87 -31.58
C ASP A 762 -37.50 -3.64 -30.84
N THR A 763 -38.39 -2.88 -30.25
CA THR A 763 -38.05 -1.67 -29.49
C THR A 763 -37.24 -1.99 -28.22
N ALA A 764 -37.52 -3.13 -27.55
CA ALA A 764 -36.78 -3.52 -26.35
C ALA A 764 -35.28 -3.77 -26.66
N ALA A 765 -35.01 -4.49 -27.76
CA ALA A 765 -33.64 -4.70 -28.22
C ALA A 765 -32.95 -3.38 -28.57
N ALA A 766 -33.64 -2.43 -29.19
CA ALA A 766 -33.08 -1.12 -29.52
C ALA A 766 -32.68 -0.34 -28.27
N PHE A 767 -33.47 -0.35 -27.20
CA PHE A 767 -33.15 0.27 -25.92
C PHE A 767 -31.91 -0.36 -25.26
N ILE A 768 -31.81 -1.70 -25.24
CA ILE A 768 -30.65 -2.43 -24.71
C ILE A 768 -29.37 -2.06 -25.48
N LEU A 769 -29.44 -1.97 -26.80
CA LEU A 769 -28.28 -1.60 -27.63
C LEU A 769 -27.82 -0.16 -27.36
N VAL A 770 -28.72 0.78 -27.20
CA VAL A 770 -28.38 2.17 -26.86
C VAL A 770 -27.72 2.25 -25.48
N GLU A 771 -28.22 1.50 -24.49
CA GLU A 771 -27.57 1.40 -23.17
C GLU A 771 -26.17 0.79 -23.28
N ALA A 772 -25.98 -0.27 -24.07
CA ALA A 772 -24.70 -0.89 -24.28
C ALA A 772 -23.68 0.04 -24.97
N MET A 773 -24.13 0.84 -25.95
CA MET A 773 -23.33 1.88 -26.59
C MET A 773 -22.90 2.96 -25.58
N GLY A 774 -23.84 3.38 -24.70
CA GLY A 774 -23.55 4.32 -23.61
C GLY A 774 -22.53 3.81 -22.60
N LYS A 775 -22.43 2.49 -22.40
CA LYS A 775 -21.40 1.87 -21.55
C LYS A 775 -20.07 1.71 -22.27
N ALA A 776 -20.06 1.55 -23.58
CA ALA A 776 -18.82 1.38 -24.35
C ALA A 776 -18.02 2.69 -24.50
N GLN A 777 -18.70 3.83 -24.72
CA GLN A 777 -18.16 5.21 -24.78
C GLN A 777 -16.96 5.45 -25.72
N ASP A 778 -16.54 4.47 -26.51
CA ASP A 778 -15.52 4.68 -27.53
C ASP A 778 -16.09 5.49 -28.72
N ARG A 779 -15.23 6.03 -29.53
CA ARG A 779 -15.60 6.92 -30.63
C ARG A 779 -16.64 6.31 -31.59
N PRO A 780 -16.53 5.06 -32.06
CA PRO A 780 -17.54 4.45 -32.91
C PRO A 780 -18.92 4.39 -32.27
N ASN A 781 -19.01 4.08 -30.98
CA ASN A 781 -20.29 4.05 -30.26
C ASN A 781 -20.88 5.44 -30.07
N ARG A 782 -20.06 6.48 -29.77
CA ARG A 782 -20.53 7.87 -29.67
C ARG A 782 -21.02 8.42 -31.01
N GLU A 783 -20.35 8.08 -32.11
CA GLU A 783 -20.77 8.45 -33.46
C GLU A 783 -22.16 7.85 -33.80
N LEU A 784 -22.40 6.58 -33.44
CA LEU A 784 -23.72 5.94 -33.60
C LEU A 784 -24.79 6.60 -32.72
N LEU A 785 -24.51 6.90 -31.44
CA LEU A 785 -25.43 7.62 -30.56
C LEU A 785 -25.76 9.01 -31.11
N THR A 786 -24.77 9.74 -31.60
CA THR A 786 -24.95 11.07 -32.22
C THR A 786 -25.80 10.99 -33.48
N ALA A 787 -25.59 9.99 -34.33
CA ALA A 787 -26.41 9.76 -35.53
C ALA A 787 -27.87 9.43 -35.17
N LEU A 788 -28.07 8.64 -34.11
CA LEU A 788 -29.39 8.24 -33.62
C LEU A 788 -30.15 9.45 -33.06
N ILE A 789 -29.52 10.33 -32.27
CA ILE A 789 -30.11 11.58 -31.76
C ILE A 789 -30.64 12.46 -32.87
N ARG A 790 -29.87 12.61 -33.95
CA ARG A 790 -30.20 13.49 -35.08
C ARG A 790 -31.26 12.94 -36.02
N ASN A 791 -31.49 11.62 -36.04
CA ASN A 791 -32.35 10.99 -37.01
C ASN A 791 -33.78 10.77 -36.49
N LYS A 792 -34.73 11.59 -36.94
CA LYS A 792 -36.16 11.56 -36.57
C LYS A 792 -36.89 10.29 -36.98
N VAL A 793 -36.30 9.39 -37.76
CA VAL A 793 -36.87 8.07 -38.05
C VAL A 793 -37.00 7.23 -36.79
N TYR A 794 -36.11 7.46 -35.80
CA TYR A 794 -36.18 6.78 -34.52
C TYR A 794 -37.15 7.46 -33.56
N PRO A 795 -37.91 6.68 -32.73
CA PRO A 795 -38.85 7.24 -31.76
C PRO A 795 -38.18 8.18 -30.75
N ALA A 796 -38.91 9.24 -30.32
CA ALA A 796 -38.36 10.20 -29.34
C ALA A 796 -37.80 9.55 -28.08
N PRO A 797 -38.43 8.57 -27.41
CA PRO A 797 -37.85 7.94 -26.20
C PRO A 797 -36.51 7.27 -26.45
N LEU A 798 -36.28 6.67 -27.63
CA LEU A 798 -34.99 6.05 -27.97
C LEU A 798 -33.89 7.10 -28.20
N ARG A 799 -34.26 8.25 -28.82
CA ARG A 799 -33.36 9.39 -29.04
C ARG A 799 -33.04 10.12 -27.74
N GLU A 800 -34.00 10.24 -26.81
CA GLU A 800 -33.77 10.73 -25.44
C GLU A 800 -32.80 9.85 -24.68
N LEU A 801 -32.98 8.52 -24.73
CA LEU A 801 -32.06 7.57 -24.14
C LEU A 801 -30.65 7.69 -24.75
N ALA A 802 -30.56 7.90 -26.08
CA ALA A 802 -29.26 8.12 -26.74
C ALA A 802 -28.57 9.40 -26.26
N ALA A 803 -29.32 10.50 -26.04
CA ALA A 803 -28.80 11.76 -25.51
C ALA A 803 -28.27 11.57 -24.06
N ARG A 804 -29.03 10.87 -23.20
CA ARG A 804 -28.56 10.52 -21.84
C ARG A 804 -27.31 9.64 -21.86
N ASN A 805 -27.24 8.65 -22.75
CA ASN A 805 -26.13 7.74 -22.88
C ASN A 805 -24.90 8.39 -23.52
N LEU A 806 -25.05 9.31 -24.45
CA LEU A 806 -23.96 10.11 -25.00
C LEU A 806 -23.32 10.99 -23.90
N GLY A 807 -24.13 11.57 -23.02
CA GLY A 807 -23.70 12.38 -21.88
C GLY A 807 -23.15 11.61 -20.68
N ARG A 808 -22.70 10.38 -20.84
CA ARG A 808 -22.05 9.61 -19.74
C ARG A 808 -20.53 9.76 -19.70
N GLY A 809 -19.90 10.14 -20.80
CA GLY A 809 -18.43 10.21 -20.91
C GLY A 809 -17.95 11.62 -21.22
N TRP A 810 -16.68 11.87 -20.98
CA TRP A 810 -16.01 13.16 -21.17
C TRP A 810 -16.22 13.73 -22.57
N ASP A 811 -15.87 12.96 -23.60
CA ASP A 811 -16.09 13.39 -25.00
C ASP A 811 -17.57 13.39 -25.37
N GLY A 812 -18.37 12.49 -24.81
CA GLY A 812 -19.79 12.44 -25.06
C GLY A 812 -20.54 13.70 -24.61
N TYR A 813 -20.12 14.32 -23.50
CA TYR A 813 -20.64 15.66 -23.13
C TYR A 813 -20.28 16.72 -24.16
N ALA A 814 -19.03 16.70 -24.67
CA ALA A 814 -18.63 17.64 -25.72
C ALA A 814 -19.38 17.39 -27.04
N ASP A 815 -19.56 16.12 -27.42
CA ASP A 815 -20.33 15.75 -28.60
C ASP A 815 -21.79 16.22 -28.48
N LEU A 816 -22.41 16.00 -27.31
CA LEU A 816 -23.78 16.45 -27.05
C LEU A 816 -23.89 18.00 -27.02
N TRP A 817 -22.95 18.70 -26.38
CA TRP A 817 -22.88 20.16 -26.40
C TRP A 817 -22.68 20.69 -27.81
N SER A 818 -21.86 20.06 -28.64
CA SER A 818 -21.65 20.45 -30.03
C SER A 818 -22.94 20.40 -30.86
N LEU A 819 -23.87 19.48 -30.54
CA LEU A 819 -25.20 19.45 -31.19
C LEU A 819 -26.02 20.68 -30.82
N VAL A 820 -25.94 21.14 -29.56
CA VAL A 820 -26.64 22.37 -29.10
C VAL A 820 -26.03 23.60 -29.76
N GLU A 821 -24.73 23.76 -29.65
CA GLU A 821 -23.97 24.93 -30.14
C GLU A 821 -24.13 25.12 -31.65
N ARG A 822 -24.12 24.01 -32.42
CA ARG A 822 -24.26 24.02 -33.87
C ARG A 822 -25.73 24.03 -34.34
N LYS A 823 -26.70 24.09 -33.41
CA LYS A 823 -28.14 24.03 -33.69
C LYS A 823 -28.55 22.76 -34.46
N LEU A 824 -27.89 21.65 -34.20
CA LEU A 824 -28.16 20.35 -34.83
C LEU A 824 -28.97 19.44 -33.91
N LEU A 825 -29.27 19.87 -32.71
CA LEU A 825 -30.12 19.15 -31.76
C LEU A 825 -31.58 19.27 -32.19
N PRO A 826 -32.34 18.16 -32.34
CA PRO A 826 -33.79 18.23 -32.55
C PRO A 826 -34.50 18.89 -31.35
N ALA A 827 -35.44 19.80 -31.61
CA ALA A 827 -36.09 20.59 -30.56
C ALA A 827 -36.87 19.75 -29.52
N ASP A 828 -37.33 18.57 -29.88
CA ASP A 828 -38.01 17.63 -29.00
C ASP A 828 -37.08 16.96 -27.97
N LEU A 829 -35.77 17.15 -28.12
CA LEU A 829 -34.75 16.64 -27.19
C LEU A 829 -34.12 17.73 -26.30
N ASP A 830 -34.60 18.98 -26.41
CA ASP A 830 -33.99 20.09 -25.69
C ASP A 830 -34.07 19.93 -24.16
N THR A 831 -35.19 19.46 -23.63
CA THR A 831 -35.40 19.24 -22.19
C THR A 831 -34.43 18.19 -21.61
N VAL A 832 -34.31 17.03 -22.27
CA VAL A 832 -33.39 15.96 -21.81
C VAL A 832 -31.96 16.38 -21.95
N THR A 833 -31.62 17.12 -23.01
CA THR A 833 -30.25 17.63 -23.25
C THR A 833 -29.87 18.70 -22.24
N LYS A 834 -30.80 19.62 -21.92
CA LYS A 834 -30.65 20.57 -20.83
C LYS A 834 -30.30 19.85 -19.51
N ASP A 835 -31.14 18.89 -19.11
CA ASP A 835 -30.94 18.10 -17.90
C ASP A 835 -29.55 17.44 -17.86
N VAL A 836 -29.14 16.75 -18.93
CA VAL A 836 -27.86 16.07 -19.03
C VAL A 836 -26.66 17.06 -18.94
N LEU A 837 -26.73 18.18 -19.65
CA LEU A 837 -25.58 19.10 -19.76
C LEU A 837 -25.46 20.05 -18.58
N THR A 838 -26.56 20.47 -17.92
CA THR A 838 -26.50 21.32 -16.72
C THR A 838 -26.05 20.54 -15.49
N HIS A 839 -26.21 19.19 -15.51
CA HIS A 839 -25.70 18.29 -14.49
C HIS A 839 -24.39 17.58 -14.91
N ALA A 840 -23.79 18.00 -16.03
CA ALA A 840 -22.53 17.40 -16.49
C ALA A 840 -21.41 17.53 -15.44
N TRP A 841 -20.67 16.47 -15.23
CA TRP A 841 -19.45 16.52 -14.39
C TRP A 841 -18.26 17.17 -15.12
N ARG A 842 -18.31 17.30 -16.46
CA ARG A 842 -17.37 18.06 -17.25
C ARG A 842 -17.64 19.58 -17.10
N GLN A 843 -16.81 20.24 -16.28
CA GLN A 843 -17.08 21.60 -15.78
C GLN A 843 -17.13 22.67 -16.88
N ASP A 844 -16.28 22.59 -17.91
CA ASP A 844 -16.30 23.50 -19.05
C ASP A 844 -17.60 23.41 -19.86
N VAL A 845 -18.15 22.20 -20.04
CA VAL A 845 -19.42 21.98 -20.71
C VAL A 845 -20.59 22.38 -19.81
N LYS A 846 -20.54 22.02 -18.51
CA LYS A 846 -21.55 22.43 -17.52
C LYS A 846 -21.68 23.94 -17.45
N ALA A 847 -20.56 24.69 -17.35
CA ALA A 847 -20.58 26.14 -17.30
C ALA A 847 -21.24 26.76 -18.54
N LYS A 848 -20.92 26.24 -19.73
CA LYS A 848 -21.57 26.67 -21.00
C LYS A 848 -23.06 26.37 -21.02
N ALA A 849 -23.43 25.17 -20.56
CA ALA A 849 -24.84 24.74 -20.55
C ALA A 849 -25.68 25.54 -19.55
N VAL A 850 -25.16 25.78 -18.32
CA VAL A 850 -25.85 26.60 -17.31
C VAL A 850 -26.01 28.04 -17.83
N ALA A 851 -24.95 28.63 -18.40
CA ALA A 851 -25.07 29.96 -19.00
C ALA A 851 -26.09 30.05 -20.14
N TYR A 852 -26.25 28.99 -20.93
CA TYR A 852 -27.19 28.91 -22.04
C TYR A 852 -28.62 28.65 -21.59
N TYR A 853 -28.86 27.70 -20.67
CA TYR A 853 -30.17 27.26 -20.25
C TYR A 853 -30.72 27.92 -18.98
N GLU A 854 -29.83 28.41 -18.07
CA GLU A 854 -30.17 28.89 -16.72
C GLU A 854 -29.40 30.19 -16.31
N PRO A 855 -29.62 31.31 -17.02
CA PRO A 855 -28.82 32.51 -16.84
C PRO A 855 -28.97 33.24 -15.48
N ALA A 856 -29.71 32.73 -14.50
CA ALA A 856 -30.03 33.37 -13.24
C ALA A 856 -30.08 32.42 -12.00
N VAL A 857 -29.09 31.55 -11.77
CA VAL A 857 -29.03 30.76 -10.52
C VAL A 857 -28.14 31.46 -9.49
N VAL A 858 -28.75 31.98 -8.41
CA VAL A 858 -28.08 32.50 -7.21
C VAL A 858 -27.63 31.31 -6.37
N ASN A 859 -26.32 31.11 -6.23
CA ASN A 859 -25.74 30.14 -5.29
C ASN A 859 -26.17 30.47 -3.85
N LYS A 860 -26.95 29.59 -3.22
CA LYS A 860 -27.24 29.67 -1.78
C LYS A 860 -26.01 29.21 -1.03
N ALA A 861 -25.43 30.09 -0.20
CA ALA A 861 -24.34 29.71 0.70
C ALA A 861 -24.82 28.64 1.71
N LEU A 862 -24.03 27.57 1.88
CA LEU A 862 -24.28 26.55 2.89
C LEU A 862 -23.94 27.09 4.28
N PRO A 863 -24.68 26.65 5.33
CA PRO A 863 -24.31 26.94 6.72
C PRO A 863 -22.95 26.27 7.06
N PRO A 864 -22.21 26.82 8.05
CA PRO A 864 -21.03 26.16 8.59
C PRO A 864 -21.32 24.72 9.07
N VAL A 865 -20.33 23.82 8.99
CA VAL A 865 -20.45 22.38 9.30
C VAL A 865 -20.96 22.16 10.73
N GLU A 866 -20.54 22.99 11.70
CA GLU A 866 -20.97 22.91 13.10
C GLU A 866 -22.50 23.07 13.25
N LYS A 867 -23.11 23.89 12.40
CA LYS A 867 -24.57 24.04 12.37
C LYS A 867 -25.28 22.86 11.72
N LEU A 868 -24.66 22.24 10.72
CA LEU A 868 -25.18 21.02 10.08
C LEU A 868 -25.14 19.82 11.03
N LEU A 869 -24.07 19.69 11.82
CA LEU A 869 -23.90 18.63 12.82
C LEU A 869 -24.99 18.67 13.92
N ALA A 870 -25.55 19.84 14.21
CA ALA A 870 -26.60 20.01 15.21
C ALA A 870 -27.99 19.57 14.71
N ILE A 871 -28.17 19.28 13.42
CA ILE A 871 -29.46 18.92 12.82
C ILE A 871 -29.61 17.40 12.84
N LYS A 872 -30.80 16.93 13.23
CA LYS A 872 -31.11 15.50 13.22
C LYS A 872 -31.36 15.03 11.78
N GLY A 873 -30.64 13.96 11.37
CA GLY A 873 -30.77 13.33 10.06
C GLY A 873 -31.69 12.11 10.06
N ASP A 874 -32.16 11.73 8.86
CA ASP A 874 -32.98 10.57 8.54
C ASP A 874 -32.21 9.60 7.63
N ILE A 875 -31.75 8.46 8.17
CA ILE A 875 -30.99 7.44 7.44
C ILE A 875 -31.73 6.87 6.22
N PRO A 876 -33.03 6.48 6.30
CA PRO A 876 -33.81 6.04 5.15
C PRO A 876 -33.87 7.07 4.02
N ASN A 877 -34.03 8.35 4.32
CA ASN A 877 -34.00 9.41 3.32
C ASN A 877 -32.59 9.63 2.77
N GLY A 878 -31.57 9.61 3.63
CA GLY A 878 -30.17 9.71 3.23
C GLY A 878 -29.75 8.64 2.23
N LYS A 879 -30.27 7.41 2.37
CA LYS A 879 -30.07 6.33 1.39
C LYS A 879 -30.67 6.67 0.03
N LYS A 880 -31.82 7.35 -0.04
CA LYS A 880 -32.42 7.79 -1.30
C LYS A 880 -31.59 8.92 -1.93
N VAL A 881 -31.13 9.87 -1.11
CA VAL A 881 -30.24 10.96 -1.56
C VAL A 881 -28.94 10.38 -2.12
N PHE A 882 -28.33 9.40 -1.45
CA PHE A 882 -27.16 8.67 -1.96
C PHE A 882 -27.43 8.05 -3.34
N ALA A 883 -28.57 7.37 -3.50
CA ALA A 883 -28.94 6.75 -4.78
C ALA A 883 -29.09 7.79 -5.91
N SER A 884 -29.54 9.00 -5.60
CA SER A 884 -29.77 10.07 -6.57
C SER A 884 -28.49 10.83 -6.97
N TYR A 885 -27.58 11.09 -6.02
CA TYR A 885 -26.44 11.99 -6.23
C TYR A 885 -25.07 11.29 -6.22
N CYS A 886 -24.93 10.16 -5.52
CA CYS A 886 -23.62 9.55 -5.24
C CYS A 886 -23.42 8.21 -5.95
N SER A 887 -24.49 7.44 -6.16
CA SER A 887 -24.41 6.05 -6.65
C SER A 887 -23.88 5.91 -8.08
N SER A 888 -23.88 6.98 -8.87
CA SER A 888 -23.28 7.00 -10.21
C SER A 888 -21.74 6.88 -10.19
N CYS A 889 -21.11 7.19 -9.04
CA CYS A 889 -19.67 7.16 -8.87
C CYS A 889 -19.22 6.28 -7.70
N HIS A 890 -19.98 6.20 -6.62
CA HIS A 890 -19.58 5.50 -5.40
C HIS A 890 -20.40 4.22 -5.16
N LEU A 891 -19.73 3.20 -4.65
CA LEU A 891 -20.33 1.95 -4.19
C LEU A 891 -20.57 2.01 -2.67
N ALA A 892 -21.81 1.75 -2.22
CA ALA A 892 -22.16 1.55 -0.81
C ALA A 892 -22.94 0.23 -0.68
N GLY A 893 -22.36 -0.77 -0.04
CA GLY A 893 -22.87 -2.14 -0.04
C GLY A 893 -22.99 -2.68 -1.48
N ASN A 894 -24.22 -3.02 -1.89
CA ASN A 894 -24.53 -3.47 -3.26
C ASN A 894 -25.14 -2.37 -4.16
N THR A 895 -25.13 -1.12 -3.70
CA THR A 895 -25.75 0.00 -4.44
C THR A 895 -24.67 0.90 -4.99
N GLY A 896 -24.73 1.16 -6.29
CA GLY A 896 -23.85 2.13 -6.97
C GLY A 896 -22.77 1.52 -7.84
N VAL A 897 -21.79 2.36 -8.23
CA VAL A 897 -20.72 2.06 -9.17
C VAL A 897 -19.37 2.19 -8.47
N ASN A 898 -18.44 1.31 -8.78
CA ASN A 898 -17.08 1.35 -8.26
C ASN A 898 -16.18 2.21 -9.16
N PHE A 899 -16.40 3.53 -9.09
CA PHE A 899 -15.55 4.52 -9.77
C PHE A 899 -14.80 5.39 -8.76
N GLY A 900 -15.48 6.03 -7.82
CA GLY A 900 -14.85 6.70 -6.68
C GLY A 900 -14.56 5.72 -5.54
N PRO A 901 -13.92 6.17 -4.45
CA PRO A 901 -13.69 5.37 -3.26
C PRO A 901 -14.97 4.67 -2.79
N ALA A 902 -14.85 3.39 -2.41
CA ALA A 902 -15.99 2.65 -1.88
C ALA A 902 -16.40 3.20 -0.50
N LEU A 903 -17.70 3.46 -0.32
CA LEU A 903 -18.25 4.08 0.89
C LEU A 903 -18.95 3.08 1.82
N SER A 904 -18.83 1.77 1.57
CA SER A 904 -19.54 0.72 2.33
C SER A 904 -19.23 0.71 3.83
N GLU A 905 -18.08 1.25 4.23
CA GLU A 905 -17.57 1.28 5.60
C GLU A 905 -17.11 2.69 6.01
N ILE A 906 -17.58 3.72 5.31
CA ILE A 906 -17.08 5.08 5.46
C ILE A 906 -17.32 5.63 6.89
N GLY A 907 -18.40 5.24 7.54
CA GLY A 907 -18.70 5.65 8.90
C GLY A 907 -17.80 5.02 9.97
N SER A 908 -17.01 4.00 9.63
CA SER A 908 -15.91 3.50 10.47
C SER A 908 -14.61 4.26 10.23
N LYS A 909 -14.46 4.93 9.07
CA LYS A 909 -13.22 5.60 8.64
C LYS A 909 -13.23 7.09 8.91
N LEU A 910 -14.38 7.75 8.73
CA LEU A 910 -14.51 9.21 8.84
C LEU A 910 -15.58 9.60 9.86
N THR A 911 -15.30 10.69 10.55
CA THR A 911 -16.30 11.39 11.38
C THR A 911 -17.36 12.07 10.49
N LYS A 912 -18.51 12.43 11.05
CA LYS A 912 -19.55 13.18 10.31
C LYS A 912 -19.02 14.53 9.80
N SER A 913 -18.22 15.23 10.59
CA SER A 913 -17.58 16.50 10.17
C SER A 913 -16.72 16.28 8.95
N ALA A 914 -15.87 15.25 8.93
CA ALA A 914 -15.01 14.91 7.81
C ALA A 914 -15.80 14.47 6.55
N ILE A 915 -16.94 13.80 6.71
CA ILE A 915 -17.82 13.43 5.59
C ILE A 915 -18.45 14.71 4.99
N TYR A 916 -18.89 15.68 5.83
CA TYR A 916 -19.36 16.98 5.32
C TYR A 916 -18.29 17.70 4.53
N GLU A 917 -17.06 17.80 5.06
CA GLU A 917 -15.94 18.45 4.38
C GLU A 917 -15.64 17.80 3.03
N ALA A 918 -15.59 16.48 2.96
CA ALA A 918 -15.33 15.75 1.71
C ALA A 918 -16.42 15.98 0.65
N ILE A 919 -17.69 16.23 1.04
CA ILE A 919 -18.79 16.49 0.11
C ILE A 919 -18.80 17.97 -0.31
N ILE A 920 -18.53 18.88 0.60
CA ILE A 920 -18.58 20.34 0.38
C ILE A 920 -17.35 20.81 -0.40
N HIS A 921 -16.18 20.25 -0.02
CA HIS A 921 -14.86 20.63 -0.55
C HIS A 921 -14.12 19.41 -1.15
N PRO A 922 -14.59 18.80 -2.25
CA PRO A 922 -13.99 17.58 -2.79
C PRO A 922 -12.53 17.75 -3.29
N ASP A 923 -12.09 19.00 -3.51
CA ASP A 923 -10.70 19.30 -3.86
C ASP A 923 -9.77 19.44 -2.64
N ALA A 924 -10.32 19.46 -1.41
CA ALA A 924 -9.52 19.59 -0.21
C ALA A 924 -8.71 18.32 0.12
N GLY A 925 -9.15 17.16 -0.37
CA GLY A 925 -8.41 15.91 -0.18
C GLY A 925 -8.84 14.84 -1.20
N ILE A 926 -7.93 14.47 -2.10
CA ILE A 926 -8.15 13.41 -3.09
C ILE A 926 -7.50 12.14 -2.58
N SER A 927 -8.30 11.08 -2.44
CA SER A 927 -7.78 9.77 -2.02
C SER A 927 -6.78 9.24 -3.03
N PHE A 928 -5.70 8.61 -2.52
CA PHE A 928 -4.65 8.01 -3.35
C PHE A 928 -5.23 7.01 -4.37
N GLY A 929 -4.72 7.09 -5.61
CA GLY A 929 -5.17 6.25 -6.72
C GLY A 929 -6.44 6.74 -7.40
N PHE A 930 -7.06 7.84 -6.90
CA PHE A 930 -8.22 8.49 -7.52
C PHE A 930 -7.88 9.87 -8.10
N GLU A 931 -6.60 10.20 -8.19
CA GLU A 931 -6.12 11.42 -8.85
C GLU A 931 -6.49 11.37 -10.34
N GLY A 932 -7.09 12.44 -10.81
CA GLY A 932 -7.48 12.59 -12.20
C GLY A 932 -6.27 12.83 -13.12
N TYR A 933 -6.32 12.23 -14.29
CA TYR A 933 -5.39 12.50 -15.39
C TYR A 933 -6.14 12.79 -16.67
N PHE A 934 -5.67 13.80 -17.37
CA PHE A 934 -6.14 14.16 -18.69
C PHE A 934 -5.19 13.61 -19.75
N PHE A 935 -5.69 12.73 -20.60
CA PHE A 935 -4.95 12.15 -21.72
C PHE A 935 -5.42 12.75 -23.03
N GLN A 936 -4.49 13.27 -23.82
CA GLN A 936 -4.70 13.62 -25.21
C GLN A 936 -4.17 12.48 -26.08
N LEU A 937 -4.98 11.88 -26.93
CA LEU A 937 -4.56 10.82 -27.83
C LEU A 937 -4.13 11.37 -29.18
N LYS A 938 -3.33 10.60 -29.94
CA LYS A 938 -2.82 11.00 -31.26
C LYS A 938 -3.90 11.12 -32.33
N ASP A 939 -5.04 10.44 -32.14
CA ASP A 939 -6.21 10.55 -33.03
C ASP A 939 -7.11 11.79 -32.73
N GLY A 940 -6.68 12.62 -31.78
CA GLY A 940 -7.40 13.82 -31.35
C GLY A 940 -8.44 13.60 -30.26
N SER A 941 -8.70 12.35 -29.85
CA SER A 941 -9.62 12.08 -28.74
C SER A 941 -8.99 12.38 -27.38
N GLN A 942 -9.85 12.61 -26.37
CA GLN A 942 -9.46 12.98 -25.02
C GLN A 942 -10.06 12.02 -24.02
N VAL A 943 -9.32 11.70 -22.97
CA VAL A 943 -9.80 10.84 -21.87
C VAL A 943 -9.45 11.51 -20.54
N LEU A 944 -10.45 11.67 -19.67
CA LEU A 944 -10.27 12.08 -18.29
C LEU A 944 -10.72 10.95 -17.35
N GLY A 945 -9.87 10.58 -16.43
CA GLY A 945 -10.14 9.57 -15.43
C GLY A 945 -8.92 9.32 -14.55
N TYR A 946 -9.04 8.40 -13.61
CA TYR A 946 -7.89 7.96 -12.83
C TYR A 946 -7.25 6.69 -13.42
N ILE A 947 -5.99 6.46 -13.11
CA ILE A 947 -5.25 5.28 -13.57
C ILE A 947 -5.54 4.12 -12.63
N ALA A 948 -6.34 3.16 -13.09
CA ALA A 948 -6.64 1.96 -12.31
C ALA A 948 -5.50 0.92 -12.35
N SER A 949 -4.75 0.88 -13.47
CA SER A 949 -3.59 0.01 -13.65
C SER A 949 -2.78 0.52 -14.84
N GLN A 950 -1.46 0.25 -14.83
CA GLN A 950 -0.63 0.48 -16.00
C GLN A 950 0.40 -0.64 -16.15
N THR A 951 0.64 -1.02 -17.39
CA THR A 951 1.73 -1.92 -17.77
C THR A 951 2.84 -1.12 -18.45
N ASP A 952 3.90 -1.79 -18.89
CA ASP A 952 4.96 -1.15 -19.68
C ASP A 952 4.42 -0.60 -21.02
N GLU A 953 3.35 -1.20 -21.59
CA GLU A 953 2.77 -0.83 -22.88
C GLU A 953 1.43 -0.07 -22.80
N GLU A 954 0.60 -0.31 -21.80
CA GLU A 954 -0.78 0.18 -21.73
C GLU A 954 -1.10 0.85 -20.38
N ILE A 955 -2.06 1.74 -20.39
CA ILE A 955 -2.67 2.36 -19.20
C ILE A 955 -4.16 2.01 -19.19
N ASP A 956 -4.66 1.44 -18.10
CA ASP A 956 -6.09 1.24 -17.85
C ASP A 956 -6.61 2.47 -17.10
N VAL A 957 -7.44 3.26 -17.77
CA VAL A 957 -8.04 4.48 -17.20
C VAL A 957 -9.48 4.22 -16.85
N ARG A 958 -9.88 4.53 -15.62
CA ARG A 958 -11.27 4.53 -15.17
C ARG A 958 -11.88 5.92 -15.31
N MET A 959 -13.02 5.96 -15.95
CA MET A 959 -13.80 7.18 -16.21
C MET A 959 -15.08 7.21 -15.38
N ALA A 960 -15.68 8.38 -15.22
CA ALA A 960 -16.96 8.52 -14.54
C ALA A 960 -18.02 7.54 -15.08
N GLY A 961 -18.82 6.99 -14.16
CA GLY A 961 -19.74 5.90 -14.48
C GLY A 961 -19.11 4.51 -14.44
N GLY A 962 -17.85 4.38 -13.93
CA GLY A 962 -17.15 3.11 -13.71
C GLY A 962 -16.59 2.46 -14.98
N GLN A 963 -16.50 3.21 -16.06
CA GLN A 963 -16.02 2.67 -17.34
C GLN A 963 -14.52 2.64 -17.44
N GLY A 964 -13.96 1.53 -17.92
CA GLY A 964 -12.52 1.37 -18.16
C GLY A 964 -12.17 1.51 -19.64
N VAL A 965 -11.10 2.26 -19.95
CA VAL A 965 -10.49 2.30 -21.27
C VAL A 965 -9.01 1.97 -21.17
N LYS A 966 -8.55 1.03 -21.99
CA LYS A 966 -7.13 0.71 -22.12
C LYS A 966 -6.51 1.57 -23.20
N LEU A 967 -5.55 2.39 -22.83
CA LEU A 967 -4.79 3.28 -23.70
C LEU A 967 -3.40 2.70 -23.93
N ARG A 968 -3.04 2.40 -25.18
CA ARG A 968 -1.64 2.08 -25.51
C ARG A 968 -0.78 3.32 -25.32
N LYS A 969 0.32 3.22 -24.59
CA LYS A 969 1.24 4.34 -24.36
C LYS A 969 1.73 4.98 -25.66
N THR A 970 1.91 4.18 -26.71
CA THR A 970 2.28 4.64 -28.06
C THR A 970 1.21 5.55 -28.71
N ASN A 971 -0.05 5.46 -28.30
CA ASN A 971 -1.16 6.27 -28.84
C ASN A 971 -1.41 7.56 -28.03
N ILE A 972 -0.74 7.74 -26.91
CA ILE A 972 -0.88 8.94 -26.07
C ILE A 972 0.02 10.03 -26.64
N ALA A 973 -0.57 11.19 -26.94
CA ALA A 973 0.15 12.38 -27.36
C ALA A 973 0.67 13.17 -26.16
N SER A 974 -0.16 13.35 -25.12
CA SER A 974 0.23 13.96 -23.85
C SER A 974 -0.60 13.46 -22.69
N ARG A 975 -0.03 13.51 -21.48
CA ARG A 975 -0.67 13.23 -20.20
C ARG A 975 -0.41 14.40 -19.26
N LYS A 976 -1.46 14.88 -18.59
CA LYS A 976 -1.37 15.92 -17.55
C LYS A 976 -2.17 15.46 -16.33
N ALA A 977 -1.70 15.79 -15.14
CA ALA A 977 -2.51 15.69 -13.93
C ALA A 977 -3.71 16.65 -14.05
N TYR A 978 -4.85 16.22 -13.56
CA TYR A 978 -6.05 17.05 -13.48
C TYR A 978 -6.05 17.76 -12.12
N GLU A 979 -6.12 19.07 -12.12
CA GLU A 979 -5.92 19.93 -10.94
C GLU A 979 -7.10 19.91 -9.94
N HIS A 980 -8.15 19.16 -10.25
CA HIS A 980 -9.35 19.07 -9.44
C HIS A 980 -9.70 17.61 -9.13
N SER A 981 -10.54 17.41 -8.11
CA SER A 981 -11.16 16.13 -7.84
C SER A 981 -12.04 15.68 -9.02
N LEU A 982 -12.07 14.37 -9.28
CA LEU A 982 -13.06 13.79 -10.19
C LEU A 982 -14.47 13.81 -9.59
N MET A 983 -14.62 14.02 -8.28
CA MET A 983 -15.88 14.30 -7.61
C MET A 983 -16.28 15.76 -7.91
N PRO A 984 -17.46 16.01 -8.49
CA PRO A 984 -17.86 17.36 -8.89
C PRO A 984 -17.98 18.32 -7.71
N THR A 985 -17.42 19.51 -7.85
CA THR A 985 -17.68 20.63 -6.93
C THR A 985 -19.14 21.08 -7.01
N GLY A 986 -19.71 21.56 -5.89
CA GLY A 986 -21.07 22.09 -5.84
C GLY A 986 -22.17 21.03 -5.69
N LEU A 987 -21.86 19.75 -5.49
CA LEU A 987 -22.84 18.70 -5.18
C LEU A 987 -23.66 19.04 -3.93
N ALA A 988 -23.03 19.57 -2.90
CA ALA A 988 -23.68 19.95 -1.64
C ALA A 988 -24.73 21.06 -1.85
N THR A 989 -24.51 21.98 -2.79
CA THR A 989 -25.46 23.07 -3.10
C THR A 989 -26.60 22.63 -4.03
N ALA A 990 -26.48 21.46 -4.68
CA ALA A 990 -27.54 20.85 -5.46
C ALA A 990 -28.61 20.18 -4.59
N MET A 991 -28.32 19.96 -3.31
CA MET A 991 -29.19 19.35 -2.30
C MET A 991 -29.78 20.42 -1.38
N SER A 992 -30.94 20.18 -0.80
CA SER A 992 -31.43 20.96 0.35
C SER A 992 -30.56 20.68 1.58
N GLN A 993 -30.53 21.62 2.51
CA GLN A 993 -29.80 21.45 3.76
C GLN A 993 -30.17 20.15 4.49
N GLN A 994 -31.47 19.78 4.52
CA GLN A 994 -31.91 18.55 5.17
C GLN A 994 -31.45 17.30 4.40
N GLU A 995 -31.52 17.30 3.08
CA GLU A 995 -30.98 16.19 2.27
C GLU A 995 -29.50 15.97 2.47
N LEU A 996 -28.70 17.03 2.59
CA LEU A 996 -27.26 16.91 2.89
C LEU A 996 -27.04 16.30 4.28
N VAL A 997 -27.83 16.72 5.29
CA VAL A 997 -27.78 16.15 6.65
C VAL A 997 -28.17 14.67 6.65
N ASP A 998 -29.24 14.32 5.96
CA ASP A 998 -29.73 12.93 5.86
C ASP A 998 -28.70 12.03 5.15
N LEU A 999 -28.08 12.55 4.08
CA LEU A 999 -26.99 11.85 3.38
C LEU A 999 -25.82 11.55 4.31
N VAL A 1000 -25.34 12.54 5.06
CA VAL A 1000 -24.21 12.35 6.00
C VAL A 1000 -24.59 11.39 7.13
N GLU A 1001 -25.83 11.44 7.63
CA GLU A 1001 -26.33 10.47 8.63
C GLU A 1001 -26.32 9.04 8.08
N TYR A 1002 -26.76 8.84 6.82
CA TYR A 1002 -26.70 7.53 6.16
C TYR A 1002 -25.25 7.05 5.99
N LEU A 1003 -24.37 7.90 5.47
CA LEU A 1003 -22.94 7.54 5.26
C LEU A 1003 -22.26 7.19 6.60
N ALA A 1004 -22.50 7.97 7.64
CA ALA A 1004 -21.96 7.71 8.99
C ALA A 1004 -22.50 6.41 9.61
N SER A 1005 -23.67 5.94 9.18
CA SER A 1005 -24.23 4.66 9.62
C SER A 1005 -23.61 3.43 8.94
N LEU A 1006 -22.86 3.62 7.83
CA LEU A 1006 -22.17 2.56 7.09
C LEU A 1006 -20.89 2.18 7.83
N LYS A 1007 -21.00 1.24 8.75
CA LYS A 1007 -19.90 0.72 9.58
C LYS A 1007 -19.66 -0.76 9.31
N LYS A 1008 -18.43 -1.21 9.63
CA LYS A 1008 -18.04 -2.61 9.52
C LYS A 1008 -18.77 -3.49 10.51
#